data_be19bdbcf80c2aeac8b8e171257aa621
#
_entry.id   be19bdbcf80c2aeac8b8e171257aa621
#
_cell.length_a   1.000
_cell.length_b   1.000
_cell.length_c   1.000
_cell.angle_alpha   90.00
_cell.angle_beta   90.00
_cell.angle_gamma   90.00
#
_symmetry.space_group_name_H-M   'P 1'
#
loop_
_entity.id
_entity.type
_entity.pdbx_description
1 polymer ?
#
loop_
_entity_poly.entity_id
_entity_poly.type
_entity_poly.pdbx_seq_one_letter_code
_entity_poly.pdbx_strand_id
1 'polypeptide(L)'
;MPDQHQRFTGDSVALVAAETLEAADEALDLIKVEYEVLPFVLDCEKALEPDAPQLYEEYPGNEIPKTTPFSEEPFNQIFVGNVEEAFKKSAYVKEGYMKYENMAHPLPPESPGCIAEWTSEHAVTVWYNGGAPHLQKFNTEASIPGVAVRVIACQSGGSYGSKQLIPHMILQAILMAKITGRACKFIMDRNEHMLSYELRQGSRIRGRVGMTEDGIINAVEGMWYTDSGMSSTYAQAMTAVGLGECQAFLGKCKDWALDTKLVATNHSSQAPIRGFGGQECKSVLVPMVCTAIRAANMDPLEVFKNNFVKDGDRYIWRDNLWWDVHSVDYTKAFEETAKAFGWKDKWKGWETPTWVSEDGRYAIGVGVGVHGNADIGEDPTEGEVKLHPFGSVTVEICIGETGGAQRLAVQKMVAEVMKVPLDGVQVVDPDTHGTRYDAGMIGSRGTITMGTTAVNAAKNARRNLLEMAALKLHANVEDLDTEDFLVFNKNRPEIRLPWIAITGTPECTVNGTYSYKQNFDKPNFALYLAEVCVNLETGEAKLIRAIEGSDVGQIIDPINIRMQAEGSFGSAGGDTGLFEEMVMDKKLGRFMNGNMIDYKWRTFNNFPQFDTVLLESEWDTEAFHAVGFGEITPSPAPAAILMAVSNAIGVEMTEYPCTPTKILRAMGKIK
;
A
#
# COMPACT_ATOMS: atom_id res chain seq x y z
N MET A 1 22.61 9.08 -16.37
CA MET A 1 21.94 9.58 -17.58
C MET A 1 21.41 8.37 -18.34
N PRO A 2 20.25 8.41 -18.98
CA PRO A 2 19.84 7.30 -19.82
C PRO A 2 20.92 7.05 -20.87
N ASP A 3 21.25 5.78 -21.08
CA ASP A 3 22.01 5.40 -22.26
C ASP A 3 21.14 5.62 -23.52
N GLN A 4 21.62 5.29 -24.69
CA GLN A 4 20.84 5.47 -25.91
C GLN A 4 19.74 4.40 -26.10
N HIS A 5 19.53 3.53 -25.11
CA HIS A 5 18.54 2.47 -25.16
C HIS A 5 17.26 2.86 -24.41
N GLN A 6 16.17 2.97 -25.16
CA GLN A 6 14.83 3.07 -24.58
C GLN A 6 14.32 1.65 -24.31
N ARG A 7 13.96 1.33 -23.07
CA ARG A 7 13.65 -0.04 -22.66
C ARG A 7 12.16 -0.36 -22.60
N PHE A 8 11.32 0.67 -22.61
CA PHE A 8 9.87 0.50 -22.61
C PHE A 8 9.19 1.68 -23.33
N THR A 9 7.92 1.51 -23.71
CA THR A 9 7.10 2.61 -24.26
C THR A 9 6.82 3.66 -23.19
N GLY A 10 7.25 4.89 -23.42
CA GLY A 10 7.13 5.99 -22.47
C GLY A 10 8.45 6.33 -21.75
N ASP A 11 9.54 5.62 -22.03
CA ASP A 11 10.86 5.99 -21.53
C ASP A 11 11.31 7.34 -22.11
N SER A 12 11.98 8.17 -21.28
CA SER A 12 12.31 9.55 -21.62
C SER A 12 13.38 9.64 -22.72
N VAL A 13 13.08 10.31 -23.82
CA VAL A 13 13.97 10.51 -24.95
C VAL A 13 14.62 11.87 -24.96
N ALA A 14 13.85 12.93 -24.67
CA ALA A 14 14.32 14.30 -24.67
C ALA A 14 13.57 15.12 -23.61
N LEU A 15 14.21 16.20 -23.16
CA LEU A 15 13.65 17.16 -22.24
C LEU A 15 13.75 18.55 -22.84
N VAL A 16 12.69 19.35 -22.73
CA VAL A 16 12.66 20.74 -23.16
C VAL A 16 12.28 21.63 -21.97
N ALA A 17 12.98 22.75 -21.82
CA ALA A 17 12.58 23.83 -20.93
C ALA A 17 12.36 25.11 -21.73
N ALA A 18 11.26 25.79 -21.48
CA ALA A 18 10.89 27.05 -22.10
C ALA A 18 10.28 28.00 -21.07
N GLU A 19 10.03 29.26 -21.45
CA GLU A 19 9.43 30.26 -20.55
C GLU A 19 7.91 30.01 -20.36
N THR A 20 7.26 29.31 -21.29
CA THR A 20 5.85 28.91 -21.20
C THR A 20 5.68 27.45 -21.58
N LEU A 21 4.58 26.83 -21.14
CA LEU A 21 4.25 25.44 -21.48
C LEU A 21 4.03 25.28 -22.98
N GLU A 22 3.32 26.23 -23.60
CA GLU A 22 3.02 26.21 -25.03
C GLU A 22 4.30 26.23 -25.88
N ALA A 23 5.29 27.02 -25.49
CA ALA A 23 6.58 27.06 -26.19
C ALA A 23 7.39 25.78 -25.98
N ALA A 24 7.25 25.11 -24.82
CA ALA A 24 7.85 23.80 -24.59
C ALA A 24 7.21 22.73 -25.47
N ASP A 25 5.88 22.70 -25.56
CA ASP A 25 5.12 21.75 -26.38
C ASP A 25 5.45 21.93 -27.87
N GLU A 26 5.44 23.17 -28.39
CA GLU A 26 5.86 23.46 -29.76
C GLU A 26 7.30 22.98 -30.05
N ALA A 27 8.21 23.14 -29.09
CA ALA A 27 9.59 22.69 -29.26
C ALA A 27 9.71 21.15 -29.25
N LEU A 28 8.90 20.45 -28.43
CA LEU A 28 8.85 18.98 -28.43
C LEU A 28 8.38 18.45 -29.79
N ASP A 29 7.39 19.07 -30.42
CA ASP A 29 6.86 18.67 -31.75
C ASP A 29 7.91 18.84 -32.87
N LEU A 30 8.92 19.68 -32.67
CA LEU A 30 10.02 19.88 -33.63
C LEU A 30 11.12 18.82 -33.52
N ILE A 31 11.16 18.05 -32.42
CA ILE A 31 12.16 17.01 -32.20
C ILE A 31 11.83 15.79 -33.04
N LYS A 32 12.72 15.45 -33.95
CA LYS A 32 12.61 14.22 -34.75
C LYS A 32 13.43 13.12 -34.14
N VAL A 33 12.78 11.99 -33.87
CA VAL A 33 13.42 10.80 -33.31
C VAL A 33 13.37 9.67 -34.32
N GLU A 34 14.52 9.06 -34.58
CA GLU A 34 14.63 7.85 -35.39
C GLU A 34 14.96 6.69 -34.45
N TYR A 35 14.15 5.63 -34.50
CA TYR A 35 14.31 4.46 -33.64
C TYR A 35 14.79 3.25 -34.44
N GLU A 36 15.78 2.55 -33.89
CA GLU A 36 16.07 1.17 -34.23
C GLU A 36 15.35 0.26 -33.24
N VAL A 37 14.40 -0.54 -33.73
CA VAL A 37 13.63 -1.45 -32.86
C VAL A 37 14.47 -2.67 -32.53
N LEU A 38 14.84 -2.82 -31.27
CA LEU A 38 15.58 -3.96 -30.75
C LEU A 38 14.64 -5.11 -30.35
N PRO A 39 15.12 -6.35 -30.28
CA PRO A 39 14.36 -7.46 -29.68
C PRO A 39 13.94 -7.12 -28.24
N PHE A 40 12.70 -7.48 -27.88
CA PHE A 40 12.13 -7.19 -26.56
C PHE A 40 11.38 -8.39 -25.99
N VAL A 41 11.18 -8.40 -24.67
CA VAL A 41 10.44 -9.43 -23.93
C VAL A 41 9.50 -8.81 -22.92
N LEU A 42 8.23 -9.24 -22.95
CA LEU A 42 7.15 -8.75 -22.08
C LEU A 42 6.65 -9.81 -21.06
N ASP A 43 7.00 -11.07 -21.26
CA ASP A 43 6.58 -12.17 -20.40
C ASP A 43 7.71 -12.54 -19.46
N CYS A 44 7.47 -12.45 -18.15
CA CYS A 44 8.51 -12.65 -17.15
C CYS A 44 9.09 -14.09 -17.13
N GLU A 45 8.30 -15.13 -17.44
CA GLU A 45 8.84 -16.49 -17.53
C GLU A 45 9.69 -16.66 -18.81
N LYS A 46 9.27 -16.06 -19.94
CA LYS A 46 10.04 -16.07 -21.19
C LYS A 46 11.31 -15.25 -21.10
N ALA A 47 11.33 -14.19 -20.30
CA ALA A 47 12.52 -13.38 -20.08
C ALA A 47 13.66 -14.17 -19.42
N LEU A 48 13.34 -15.25 -18.71
CA LEU A 48 14.30 -16.15 -18.08
C LEU A 48 14.78 -17.29 -19.01
N GLU A 49 14.24 -17.42 -20.22
CA GLU A 49 14.67 -18.42 -21.19
C GLU A 49 16.07 -18.09 -21.73
N PRO A 50 16.92 -19.09 -22.03
CA PRO A 50 18.31 -18.86 -22.43
C PRO A 50 18.49 -18.02 -23.71
N ASP A 51 17.50 -17.98 -24.58
CA ASP A 51 17.47 -17.24 -25.85
C ASP A 51 16.70 -15.90 -25.79
N ALA A 52 16.27 -15.52 -24.57
CA ALA A 52 15.61 -14.24 -24.35
C ALA A 52 16.55 -13.04 -24.61
N PRO A 53 16.06 -11.91 -25.12
CA PRO A 53 16.85 -10.69 -25.22
C PRO A 53 17.38 -10.28 -23.84
N GLN A 54 18.70 -10.06 -23.74
CA GLN A 54 19.33 -9.55 -22.52
C GLN A 54 19.07 -8.05 -22.39
N LEU A 55 18.39 -7.62 -21.33
CA LEU A 55 17.97 -6.23 -21.13
C LEU A 55 19.02 -5.38 -20.42
N TYR A 56 19.74 -5.98 -19.46
CA TYR A 56 20.79 -5.33 -18.67
C TYR A 56 21.98 -6.26 -18.51
N GLU A 57 23.19 -5.75 -18.67
CA GLU A 57 24.42 -6.52 -18.46
C GLU A 57 24.56 -6.98 -17.00
N GLU A 58 24.12 -6.15 -16.06
CA GLU A 58 24.14 -6.42 -14.63
C GLU A 58 23.11 -7.44 -14.14
N TYR A 59 22.12 -7.82 -14.98
CA TYR A 59 21.09 -8.83 -14.66
C TYR A 59 21.18 -10.03 -15.61
N PRO A 60 22.18 -10.92 -15.47
CA PRO A 60 22.33 -12.07 -16.35
C PRO A 60 21.06 -12.93 -16.39
N GLY A 61 20.57 -13.25 -17.60
CA GLY A 61 19.31 -13.96 -17.80
C GLY A 61 18.07 -13.17 -17.37
N ASN A 62 18.17 -11.83 -17.30
CA ASN A 62 17.11 -10.91 -16.87
C ASN A 62 16.61 -11.15 -15.43
N GLU A 63 17.33 -11.91 -14.61
CA GLU A 63 17.01 -12.13 -13.21
C GLU A 63 17.66 -11.05 -12.33
N ILE A 64 16.83 -10.25 -11.64
CA ILE A 64 17.29 -9.22 -10.70
C ILE A 64 17.79 -9.88 -9.42
N PRO A 65 18.99 -9.54 -8.90
CA PRO A 65 19.53 -10.12 -7.68
C PRO A 65 18.61 -9.93 -6.47
N LYS A 66 18.52 -10.94 -5.61
CA LYS A 66 17.78 -10.89 -4.34
C LYS A 66 18.55 -10.20 -3.22
N THR A 67 19.85 -10.01 -3.41
CA THR A 67 20.72 -9.29 -2.48
C THR A 67 20.78 -7.82 -2.82
N THR A 68 21.10 -6.98 -1.85
CA THR A 68 21.34 -5.55 -2.04
C THR A 68 22.75 -5.19 -1.58
N PRO A 69 23.27 -3.99 -1.91
CA PRO A 69 24.53 -3.52 -1.34
C PRO A 69 24.55 -3.44 0.21
N PHE A 70 23.39 -3.53 0.84
CA PHE A 70 23.22 -3.45 2.30
C PHE A 70 22.91 -4.81 2.95
N SER A 71 22.66 -5.86 2.16
CA SER A 71 22.38 -7.22 2.64
C SER A 71 22.92 -8.25 1.67
N GLU A 72 23.89 -9.03 2.11
CA GLU A 72 24.46 -10.16 1.34
C GLU A 72 23.56 -11.40 1.38
N GLU A 73 22.69 -11.51 2.39
CA GLU A 73 21.73 -12.60 2.53
C GLU A 73 20.46 -12.32 1.71
N PRO A 74 19.97 -13.32 0.95
CA PRO A 74 18.72 -13.21 0.23
C PRO A 74 17.53 -13.06 1.20
N PHE A 75 16.79 -11.96 1.10
CA PHE A 75 15.62 -11.69 1.95
C PHE A 75 14.26 -11.89 1.26
N ASN A 76 14.28 -12.25 -0.02
CA ASN A 76 13.10 -12.45 -0.85
C ASN A 76 12.78 -13.94 -1.00
N GLN A 77 12.81 -14.70 0.09
CA GLN A 77 12.52 -16.13 0.12
C GLN A 77 12.16 -16.58 1.54
N ILE A 78 11.38 -17.66 1.64
CA ILE A 78 11.04 -18.29 2.91
C ILE A 78 11.40 -19.75 2.85
N PHE A 79 12.39 -20.15 3.64
CA PHE A 79 12.81 -21.55 3.79
C PHE A 79 12.90 -21.89 5.27
N VAL A 80 11.80 -22.44 5.82
CA VAL A 80 11.72 -22.84 7.23
C VAL A 80 11.01 -24.17 7.36
N GLY A 81 11.35 -24.94 8.40
CA GLY A 81 10.77 -26.26 8.64
C GLY A 81 11.25 -27.32 7.66
N ASN A 82 10.39 -28.29 7.37
CA ASN A 82 10.63 -29.39 6.42
C ASN A 82 9.36 -29.70 5.63
N VAL A 83 9.20 -29.03 4.49
CA VAL A 83 7.99 -29.15 3.65
C VAL A 83 7.73 -30.59 3.19
N GLU A 84 8.75 -31.37 2.88
CA GLU A 84 8.57 -32.77 2.44
C GLU A 84 7.99 -33.65 3.53
N GLU A 85 8.43 -33.49 4.78
CA GLU A 85 7.87 -34.22 5.92
C GLU A 85 6.46 -33.71 6.27
N ALA A 86 6.19 -32.43 6.05
CA ALA A 86 4.86 -31.85 6.23
C ALA A 86 3.89 -32.36 5.16
N PHE A 87 4.30 -32.42 3.88
CA PHE A 87 3.48 -32.99 2.81
C PHE A 87 3.11 -34.45 3.05
N LYS A 88 4.00 -35.27 3.63
CA LYS A 88 3.69 -36.66 4.00
C LYS A 88 2.58 -36.77 5.06
N LYS A 89 2.41 -35.71 5.85
CA LYS A 89 1.38 -35.63 6.90
C LYS A 89 0.09 -34.96 6.43
N SER A 90 0.10 -34.38 5.24
CA SER A 90 -1.06 -33.71 4.64
C SER A 90 -2.06 -34.76 4.14
N ALA A 91 -3.35 -34.56 4.41
CA ALA A 91 -4.43 -35.34 3.82
C ALA A 91 -4.71 -34.91 2.37
N TYR A 92 -4.49 -33.65 2.09
CA TYR A 92 -4.69 -33.05 0.77
C TYR A 92 -3.41 -32.32 0.34
N VAL A 93 -2.84 -32.72 -0.79
CA VAL A 93 -1.71 -32.02 -1.44
C VAL A 93 -2.15 -31.67 -2.85
N LYS A 94 -2.09 -30.39 -3.19
CA LYS A 94 -2.51 -29.88 -4.51
C LYS A 94 -1.47 -28.94 -5.08
N GLU A 95 -1.24 -29.10 -6.38
CA GLU A 95 -0.44 -28.17 -7.18
C GLU A 95 -1.35 -27.09 -7.78
N GLY A 96 -0.81 -25.89 -7.93
CA GLY A 96 -1.49 -24.77 -8.55
C GLY A 96 -0.53 -23.89 -9.37
N TYR A 97 -1.10 -23.22 -10.36
CA TYR A 97 -0.43 -22.16 -11.12
C TYR A 97 -1.41 -21.01 -11.28
N MET A 98 -1.11 -19.88 -10.65
CA MET A 98 -1.97 -18.69 -10.64
C MET A 98 -1.24 -17.52 -11.28
N LYS A 99 -1.97 -16.72 -12.05
CA LYS A 99 -1.46 -15.55 -12.76
C LYS A 99 -2.23 -14.30 -12.40
N TYR A 100 -1.51 -13.32 -11.91
CA TYR A 100 -1.97 -11.95 -11.76
C TYR A 100 -1.16 -11.08 -12.73
N GLU A 101 -1.65 -10.97 -13.97
CA GLU A 101 -0.96 -10.21 -15.03
C GLU A 101 -1.51 -8.78 -15.19
N ASN A 102 -2.21 -8.33 -14.18
CA ASN A 102 -2.79 -7.02 -14.16
C ASN A 102 -1.75 -5.97 -13.79
N MET A 103 -1.21 -5.28 -14.78
CA MET A 103 -0.38 -4.11 -14.58
C MET A 103 -1.25 -2.86 -14.49
N ALA A 104 -1.96 -2.73 -13.38
CA ALA A 104 -2.84 -1.60 -13.16
C ALA A 104 -2.05 -0.30 -12.97
N HIS A 105 -2.55 0.76 -13.58
CA HIS A 105 -2.04 2.11 -13.34
C HIS A 105 -2.72 2.71 -12.11
N PRO A 106 -2.00 3.34 -11.16
CA PRO A 106 -2.60 3.89 -9.94
C PRO A 106 -3.52 5.09 -10.18
N LEU A 107 -3.34 5.81 -11.28
CA LEU A 107 -4.14 6.95 -11.74
C LEU A 107 -4.57 7.93 -10.63
N PRO A 108 -3.67 8.51 -9.84
CA PRO A 108 -4.08 9.59 -8.95
C PRO A 108 -4.72 10.72 -9.76
N PRO A 109 -5.81 11.32 -9.27
CA PRO A 109 -6.51 12.40 -9.98
C PRO A 109 -5.59 13.55 -10.39
N GLU A 110 -4.69 13.96 -9.53
CA GLU A 110 -3.59 14.87 -9.84
C GLU A 110 -2.38 14.08 -10.34
N SER A 111 -1.84 14.43 -11.49
CA SER A 111 -0.60 13.84 -12.02
C SER A 111 0.62 14.19 -11.16
N PRO A 112 1.71 13.40 -11.21
CA PRO A 112 2.97 13.73 -10.57
C PRO A 112 3.52 15.07 -11.05
N GLY A 113 4.10 15.84 -10.12
CA GLY A 113 4.68 17.15 -10.44
C GLY A 113 5.71 17.59 -9.43
N CYS A 114 6.68 18.38 -9.92
CA CYS A 114 7.68 19.02 -9.06
C CYS A 114 8.11 20.38 -9.62
N ILE A 115 8.75 21.17 -8.75
CA ILE A 115 9.52 22.36 -9.10
C ILE A 115 10.89 22.17 -8.49
N ALA A 116 11.96 22.48 -9.24
CA ALA A 116 13.32 22.48 -8.75
C ALA A 116 13.96 23.86 -8.95
N GLU A 117 14.65 24.36 -7.92
CA GLU A 117 15.35 25.64 -7.94
C GLU A 117 16.71 25.52 -7.26
N TRP A 118 17.77 25.89 -7.96
CA TRP A 118 19.09 25.99 -7.37
C TRP A 118 19.23 27.29 -6.56
N THR A 119 19.39 27.16 -5.25
CA THR A 119 19.57 28.29 -4.34
C THR A 119 21.04 28.70 -4.19
N SER A 120 21.97 27.80 -4.54
CA SER A 120 23.41 28.02 -4.65
C SER A 120 24.04 26.97 -5.55
N GLU A 121 25.36 27.05 -5.75
CA GLU A 121 26.10 26.03 -6.53
C GLU A 121 25.97 24.60 -5.98
N HIS A 122 25.81 24.47 -4.65
CA HIS A 122 25.74 23.19 -3.93
C HIS A 122 24.43 22.97 -3.18
N ALA A 123 23.36 23.72 -3.51
CA ALA A 123 22.08 23.56 -2.84
C ALA A 123 20.90 23.73 -3.80
N VAL A 124 19.92 22.84 -3.70
CA VAL A 124 18.69 22.83 -4.48
C VAL A 124 17.47 22.66 -3.56
N THR A 125 16.41 23.42 -3.84
CA THR A 125 15.10 23.23 -3.23
C THR A 125 14.17 22.57 -4.24
N VAL A 126 13.44 21.56 -3.78
CA VAL A 126 12.46 20.81 -4.57
C VAL A 126 11.10 20.88 -3.88
N TRP A 127 10.09 21.33 -4.59
CA TRP A 127 8.68 21.19 -4.21
C TRP A 127 8.09 20.05 -5.02
N TYR A 128 7.38 19.11 -4.37
CA TYR A 128 6.74 18.01 -5.07
C TYR A 128 5.42 17.61 -4.41
N ASN A 129 4.51 17.03 -5.18
CA ASN A 129 3.19 16.62 -4.71
C ASN A 129 3.18 15.16 -4.21
N GLY A 130 4.03 14.83 -3.24
CA GLY A 130 4.17 13.47 -2.71
C GLY A 130 4.18 13.39 -1.19
N GLY A 131 4.24 12.17 -0.67
CA GLY A 131 4.01 11.88 0.75
C GLY A 131 5.25 11.51 1.59
N ALA A 132 6.47 11.46 1.00
CA ALA A 132 7.66 10.99 1.70
C ALA A 132 8.88 11.92 1.49
N PRO A 133 8.85 13.19 1.97
CA PRO A 133 9.86 14.19 1.62
C PRO A 133 11.27 13.84 2.13
N HIS A 134 11.44 13.27 3.32
CA HIS A 134 12.77 12.87 3.78
C HIS A 134 13.36 11.71 2.98
N LEU A 135 12.54 10.74 2.60
CA LEU A 135 12.97 9.64 1.74
C LEU A 135 13.30 10.14 0.33
N GLN A 136 12.49 11.08 -0.22
CA GLN A 136 12.79 11.73 -1.50
C GLN A 136 14.08 12.53 -1.43
N LYS A 137 14.32 13.28 -0.34
CA LYS A 137 15.58 14.00 -0.10
C LYS A 137 16.76 13.02 -0.12
N PHE A 138 16.72 11.94 0.64
CA PHE A 138 17.77 10.93 0.70
C PHE A 138 18.11 10.36 -0.69
N ASN A 139 17.10 9.95 -1.45
CA ASN A 139 17.30 9.39 -2.79
C ASN A 139 17.88 10.42 -3.77
N THR A 140 17.43 11.67 -3.66
CA THR A 140 17.94 12.75 -4.52
C THR A 140 19.40 13.07 -4.19
N GLU A 141 19.77 13.21 -2.92
CA GLU A 141 21.15 13.46 -2.48
C GLU A 141 22.09 12.30 -2.86
N ALA A 142 21.62 11.05 -2.76
CA ALA A 142 22.38 9.88 -3.21
C ALA A 142 22.65 9.91 -4.74
N SER A 143 21.73 10.47 -5.52
CA SER A 143 21.84 10.57 -6.98
C SER A 143 22.72 11.74 -7.44
N ILE A 144 22.86 12.79 -6.62
CA ILE A 144 23.68 13.99 -6.91
C ILE A 144 24.62 14.32 -5.74
N PRO A 145 25.64 13.49 -5.47
CA PRO A 145 26.52 13.64 -4.31
C PRO A 145 27.16 15.02 -4.24
N GLY A 146 27.21 15.60 -3.04
CA GLY A 146 27.78 16.93 -2.78
C GLY A 146 26.81 18.09 -2.98
N VAL A 147 25.53 17.81 -3.26
CA VAL A 147 24.46 18.80 -3.31
C VAL A 147 23.53 18.62 -2.12
N ALA A 148 23.32 19.69 -1.34
CA ALA A 148 22.33 19.71 -0.27
C ALA A 148 20.92 19.86 -0.87
N VAL A 149 20.01 18.97 -0.52
CA VAL A 149 18.65 18.97 -1.05
C VAL A 149 17.65 19.31 0.06
N ARG A 150 16.85 20.34 -0.18
CA ARG A 150 15.65 20.63 0.61
C ARG A 150 14.44 20.16 -0.15
N VAL A 151 13.60 19.35 0.49
CA VAL A 151 12.35 18.88 -0.11
C VAL A 151 11.16 19.41 0.69
N ILE A 152 10.21 19.99 -0.02
CA ILE A 152 8.95 20.51 0.51
C ILE A 152 7.83 19.73 -0.17
N ALA A 153 7.07 18.96 0.61
CA ALA A 153 5.91 18.26 0.08
C ALA A 153 4.69 19.18 0.07
N CYS A 154 4.10 19.34 -1.11
CA CYS A 154 2.83 20.05 -1.30
C CYS A 154 1.66 19.12 -0.99
N GLN A 155 0.49 19.68 -0.73
CA GLN A 155 -0.74 18.88 -0.69
C GLN A 155 -0.95 18.19 -2.02
N SER A 156 -1.31 16.89 -1.97
CA SER A 156 -1.42 16.06 -3.17
C SER A 156 -2.86 15.65 -3.43
N GLY A 157 -3.30 15.80 -4.68
CA GLY A 157 -4.58 15.30 -5.19
C GLY A 157 -4.58 13.79 -5.42
N GLY A 158 -4.18 13.03 -4.39
CA GLY A 158 -4.04 11.58 -4.41
C GLY A 158 -2.63 11.11 -4.74
N SER A 159 -2.23 9.98 -4.20
CA SER A 159 -0.94 9.34 -4.49
C SER A 159 -1.09 7.83 -4.72
N TYR A 160 -1.86 7.16 -3.88
CA TYR A 160 -1.98 5.70 -3.84
C TYR A 160 -0.62 4.98 -3.73
N GLY A 161 0.41 5.69 -3.25
CA GLY A 161 1.80 5.24 -3.16
C GLY A 161 2.69 5.70 -4.31
N SER A 162 2.18 5.85 -5.53
CA SER A 162 2.98 6.13 -6.73
C SER A 162 3.74 7.46 -6.69
N LYS A 163 3.28 8.45 -5.93
CA LYS A 163 3.99 9.73 -5.76
C LYS A 163 4.87 9.80 -4.50
N GLN A 164 5.13 8.69 -3.83
CA GLN A 164 6.04 8.69 -2.67
C GLN A 164 7.43 9.14 -3.07
N LEU A 165 7.95 8.52 -4.12
CA LEU A 165 9.21 8.88 -4.76
C LEU A 165 8.96 9.09 -6.25
N ILE A 166 9.45 10.21 -6.76
CA ILE A 166 9.44 10.53 -8.20
C ILE A 166 10.87 10.91 -8.65
N PRO A 167 11.88 10.02 -8.40
CA PRO A 167 13.28 10.39 -8.50
C PRO A 167 13.67 10.82 -9.92
N HIS A 168 13.20 10.11 -10.96
CA HIS A 168 13.53 10.45 -12.35
C HIS A 168 13.06 11.84 -12.72
N MET A 169 11.80 12.15 -12.43
CA MET A 169 11.19 13.44 -12.72
C MET A 169 11.88 14.58 -11.97
N ILE A 170 12.19 14.39 -10.69
CA ILE A 170 12.89 15.40 -9.87
C ILE A 170 14.31 15.63 -10.39
N LEU A 171 15.05 14.57 -10.74
CA LEU A 171 16.39 14.69 -11.30
C LEU A 171 16.39 15.41 -12.64
N GLN A 172 15.39 15.16 -13.49
CA GLN A 172 15.18 15.88 -14.76
C GLN A 172 14.91 17.37 -14.51
N ALA A 173 14.02 17.70 -13.57
CA ALA A 173 13.74 19.10 -13.21
C ALA A 173 14.97 19.80 -12.61
N ILE A 174 15.75 19.14 -11.76
CA ILE A 174 17.00 19.64 -11.19
C ILE A 174 18.03 19.92 -12.29
N LEU A 175 18.18 19.00 -13.25
CA LEU A 175 19.09 19.15 -14.38
C LEU A 175 18.70 20.36 -15.24
N MET A 176 17.42 20.48 -15.60
CA MET A 176 16.94 21.60 -16.39
C MET A 176 17.07 22.93 -15.66
N ALA A 177 16.80 22.94 -14.35
CA ALA A 177 17.03 24.13 -13.53
C ALA A 177 18.52 24.54 -13.47
N LYS A 178 19.45 23.57 -13.46
CA LYS A 178 20.90 23.83 -13.53
C LYS A 178 21.32 24.43 -14.86
N ILE A 179 20.82 23.86 -15.97
CA ILE A 179 21.16 24.31 -17.34
C ILE A 179 20.60 25.72 -17.62
N THR A 180 19.36 25.95 -17.23
CA THR A 180 18.68 27.24 -17.51
C THR A 180 19.05 28.35 -16.53
N GLY A 181 19.57 28.02 -15.35
CA GLY A 181 19.81 28.97 -14.26
C GLY A 181 18.52 29.55 -13.67
N ARG A 182 17.38 28.87 -13.84
CA ARG A 182 16.06 29.30 -13.38
C ARG A 182 15.34 28.13 -12.69
N ALA A 183 14.33 28.44 -11.88
CA ALA A 183 13.42 27.41 -11.37
C ALA A 183 12.69 26.74 -12.53
N CYS A 184 12.68 25.40 -12.55
CA CYS A 184 12.00 24.60 -13.55
C CYS A 184 10.85 23.83 -12.92
N LYS A 185 9.66 24.00 -13.50
CA LYS A 185 8.45 23.25 -13.14
C LYS A 185 8.23 22.14 -14.15
N PHE A 186 8.03 20.93 -13.64
CA PHE A 186 7.68 19.77 -14.44
C PHE A 186 6.41 19.12 -13.84
N ILE A 187 5.34 19.06 -14.64
CA ILE A 187 4.10 18.33 -14.32
C ILE A 187 3.80 17.44 -15.51
N MET A 188 3.67 16.13 -15.29
CA MET A 188 3.26 15.20 -16.35
C MET A 188 1.85 15.50 -16.80
N ASP A 189 1.60 15.49 -18.10
CA ASP A 189 0.25 15.39 -18.60
C ASP A 189 -0.32 13.97 -18.32
N ARG A 190 -1.59 13.73 -18.57
CA ARG A 190 -2.20 12.44 -18.27
C ARG A 190 -1.70 11.30 -19.16
N ASN A 191 -1.35 11.58 -20.41
CA ASN A 191 -0.84 10.57 -21.33
C ASN A 191 0.60 10.21 -21.00
N GLU A 192 1.45 11.20 -20.71
CA GLU A 192 2.80 10.98 -20.19
C GLU A 192 2.75 10.14 -18.93
N HIS A 193 1.88 10.49 -17.98
CA HIS A 193 1.71 9.76 -16.75
C HIS A 193 1.31 8.29 -16.99
N MET A 194 0.40 8.02 -17.90
CA MET A 194 -0.05 6.65 -18.19
C MET A 194 0.99 5.82 -18.94
N LEU A 195 1.82 6.43 -19.77
CA LEU A 195 2.78 5.71 -20.61
C LEU A 195 4.17 5.57 -19.95
N SER A 196 4.61 6.60 -19.24
CA SER A 196 5.99 6.68 -18.73
C SER A 196 6.13 6.39 -17.25
N TYR A 197 5.01 6.32 -16.53
CA TYR A 197 5.04 6.18 -15.09
C TYR A 197 4.96 4.72 -14.65
N GLU A 198 5.22 4.51 -13.36
CA GLU A 198 5.30 3.21 -12.74
C GLU A 198 3.92 2.54 -12.61
N LEU A 199 3.88 1.23 -12.78
CA LEU A 199 2.68 0.40 -12.76
C LEU A 199 2.67 -0.56 -11.56
N ARG A 200 1.50 -1.13 -11.26
CA ARG A 200 1.41 -2.30 -10.38
C ARG A 200 2.04 -3.50 -11.07
N GLN A 201 2.74 -4.30 -10.32
CA GLN A 201 3.51 -5.43 -10.81
C GLN A 201 2.64 -6.62 -11.22
N GLY A 202 2.99 -7.26 -12.34
CA GLY A 202 2.52 -8.59 -12.68
C GLY A 202 3.15 -9.66 -11.76
N SER A 203 2.40 -10.71 -11.47
CA SER A 203 2.76 -11.72 -10.48
C SER A 203 2.25 -13.10 -10.88
N ARG A 204 3.08 -14.13 -10.70
CA ARG A 204 2.70 -15.53 -10.97
C ARG A 204 3.25 -16.42 -9.87
N ILE A 205 2.49 -17.42 -9.47
CA ILE A 205 2.98 -18.45 -8.54
C ILE A 205 2.72 -19.83 -9.11
N ARG A 206 3.74 -20.67 -9.03
CA ARG A 206 3.64 -22.11 -9.29
C ARG A 206 4.10 -22.85 -8.06
N GLY A 207 3.30 -23.75 -7.54
CA GLY A 207 3.68 -24.46 -6.33
C GLY A 207 2.66 -25.51 -5.90
N ARG A 208 2.83 -26.03 -4.70
CA ARG A 208 1.93 -26.98 -4.05
C ARG A 208 1.62 -26.57 -2.61
N VAL A 209 0.44 -26.94 -2.17
CA VAL A 209 -0.06 -26.65 -0.83
C VAL A 209 -0.49 -27.95 -0.17
N GLY A 210 -0.08 -28.17 1.08
CA GLY A 210 -0.49 -29.27 1.94
C GLY A 210 -1.48 -28.80 2.99
N MET A 211 -2.52 -29.63 3.21
CA MET A 211 -3.55 -29.38 4.23
C MET A 211 -3.92 -30.69 4.93
N THR A 212 -4.12 -30.63 6.24
CA THR A 212 -4.56 -31.74 7.07
C THR A 212 -6.06 -32.01 6.93
N GLU A 213 -6.55 -33.13 7.45
CA GLU A 213 -7.99 -33.48 7.40
C GLU A 213 -8.89 -32.45 8.12
N ASP A 214 -8.40 -31.80 9.15
CA ASP A 214 -9.10 -30.76 9.92
C ASP A 214 -8.96 -29.36 9.34
N GLY A 215 -8.39 -29.22 8.15
CA GLY A 215 -8.32 -27.96 7.39
C GLY A 215 -7.16 -27.05 7.79
N ILE A 216 -6.13 -27.54 8.46
CA ILE A 216 -4.93 -26.77 8.75
C ILE A 216 -3.96 -26.83 7.56
N ILE A 217 -3.62 -25.68 7.00
CA ILE A 217 -2.55 -25.58 6.01
C ILE A 217 -1.23 -25.81 6.72
N ASN A 218 -0.54 -26.88 6.37
CA ASN A 218 0.66 -27.32 7.08
C ASN A 218 1.94 -27.31 6.23
N ALA A 219 1.83 -27.12 4.91
CA ALA A 219 2.99 -26.96 4.03
C ALA A 219 2.67 -26.05 2.85
N VAL A 220 3.59 -25.17 2.51
CA VAL A 220 3.54 -24.33 1.29
C VAL A 220 4.90 -24.38 0.61
N GLU A 221 4.90 -24.77 -0.66
CA GLU A 221 6.09 -24.76 -1.50
C GLU A 221 5.77 -24.11 -2.84
N GLY A 222 6.69 -23.32 -3.37
CA GLY A 222 6.50 -22.74 -4.69
C GLY A 222 7.57 -21.77 -5.13
N MET A 223 7.37 -21.30 -6.35
CA MET A 223 8.14 -20.23 -6.99
C MET A 223 7.20 -19.09 -7.33
N TRP A 224 7.48 -17.91 -6.79
CA TRP A 224 6.77 -16.69 -7.09
C TRP A 224 7.57 -15.83 -8.06
N TYR A 225 7.03 -15.63 -9.27
CA TYR A 225 7.61 -14.78 -10.30
C TYR A 225 6.99 -13.39 -10.21
N THR A 226 7.85 -12.38 -10.21
CA THR A 226 7.42 -10.97 -10.18
C THR A 226 8.00 -10.23 -11.39
N ASP A 227 7.13 -9.59 -12.15
CA ASP A 227 7.52 -8.75 -13.29
C ASP A 227 7.98 -7.39 -12.78
N SER A 228 9.27 -7.15 -12.75
CA SER A 228 9.86 -5.91 -12.21
C SER A 228 9.90 -4.77 -13.23
N GLY A 229 9.51 -5.04 -14.47
CA GLY A 229 9.69 -4.06 -15.55
C GLY A 229 11.16 -3.74 -15.76
N MET A 230 11.44 -2.49 -16.09
CA MET A 230 12.80 -2.04 -16.42
C MET A 230 13.65 -1.63 -15.20
N SER A 231 13.13 -1.66 -13.98
CA SER A 231 13.85 -1.15 -12.80
C SER A 231 13.76 -2.08 -11.62
N SER A 232 14.87 -2.24 -10.90
CA SER A 232 14.94 -3.01 -9.66
C SER A 232 14.60 -2.19 -8.40
N THR A 233 14.35 -0.89 -8.52
CA THR A 233 14.26 0.03 -7.38
C THR A 233 13.32 -0.45 -6.27
N TYR A 234 12.17 -0.99 -6.63
CA TYR A 234 11.18 -1.48 -5.67
C TYR A 234 10.99 -2.99 -5.67
N ALA A 235 11.51 -3.71 -6.67
CA ALA A 235 11.25 -5.13 -6.86
C ALA A 235 11.59 -5.97 -5.62
N GLN A 236 12.77 -5.75 -5.06
CA GLN A 236 13.26 -6.46 -3.88
C GLN A 236 12.42 -6.15 -2.64
N ALA A 237 12.19 -4.86 -2.34
CA ALA A 237 11.42 -4.45 -1.18
C ALA A 237 9.96 -4.95 -1.24
N MET A 238 9.33 -4.86 -2.42
CA MET A 238 7.96 -5.28 -2.62
C MET A 238 7.76 -6.78 -2.46
N THR A 239 8.68 -7.59 -3.02
CA THR A 239 8.63 -9.05 -2.82
C THR A 239 8.88 -9.45 -1.38
N ALA A 240 9.82 -8.80 -0.69
CA ALA A 240 10.06 -9.05 0.73
C ALA A 240 8.84 -8.76 1.60
N VAL A 241 8.18 -7.62 1.35
CA VAL A 241 6.92 -7.25 2.03
C VAL A 241 5.82 -8.25 1.73
N GLY A 242 5.61 -8.60 0.45
CA GLY A 242 4.59 -9.58 0.04
C GLY A 242 4.76 -10.95 0.70
N LEU A 243 6.00 -11.43 0.83
CA LEU A 243 6.32 -12.67 1.53
C LEU A 243 6.08 -12.55 3.04
N GLY A 244 6.50 -11.47 3.68
CA GLY A 244 6.27 -11.23 5.09
C GLY A 244 4.77 -11.21 5.44
N GLU A 245 3.98 -10.56 4.61
CA GLU A 245 2.54 -10.44 4.83
C GLU A 245 1.74 -11.73 4.57
N CYS A 246 2.24 -12.69 3.78
CA CYS A 246 1.50 -13.92 3.49
C CYS A 246 1.41 -14.89 4.67
N GLN A 247 2.23 -14.71 5.68
CA GLN A 247 2.31 -15.62 6.83
C GLN A 247 1.14 -15.45 7.81
N ALA A 248 0.62 -14.24 7.98
CA ALA A 248 -0.40 -13.96 8.99
C ALA A 248 -1.71 -14.73 8.75
N PHE A 249 -2.16 -14.85 7.49
CA PHE A 249 -3.38 -15.61 7.18
C PHE A 249 -3.17 -17.13 7.13
N LEU A 250 -1.92 -17.59 7.17
CA LEU A 250 -1.51 -19.00 7.25
C LEU A 250 -0.66 -19.27 8.50
N GLY A 251 -0.92 -18.58 9.60
CA GLY A 251 -0.10 -18.63 10.81
C GLY A 251 0.05 -20.01 11.46
N LYS A 252 -0.80 -20.98 11.11
CA LYS A 252 -0.66 -22.36 11.54
C LYS A 252 0.36 -23.14 10.70
N CYS A 253 0.70 -22.68 9.50
CA CYS A 253 1.71 -23.29 8.65
C CYS A 253 3.12 -23.01 9.21
N LYS A 254 3.88 -24.07 9.47
CA LYS A 254 5.24 -23.97 10.01
C LYS A 254 6.32 -24.44 9.03
N ASP A 255 5.91 -25.01 7.89
CA ASP A 255 6.80 -25.60 6.90
C ASP A 255 6.63 -24.88 5.56
N TRP A 256 7.64 -24.11 5.16
CA TRP A 256 7.64 -23.27 3.97
C TRP A 256 8.89 -23.47 3.13
N ALA A 257 8.70 -23.55 1.82
CA ALA A 257 9.75 -23.46 0.80
C ALA A 257 9.26 -22.57 -0.35
N LEU A 258 9.10 -21.28 -0.09
CA LEU A 258 8.63 -20.30 -1.08
C LEU A 258 9.79 -19.43 -1.53
N ASP A 259 10.17 -19.60 -2.79
CA ASP A 259 11.21 -18.83 -3.43
C ASP A 259 10.64 -17.80 -4.40
N THR A 260 11.45 -16.82 -4.83
CA THR A 260 11.04 -15.78 -5.76
C THR A 260 11.99 -15.66 -6.95
N LYS A 261 11.45 -15.19 -8.07
CA LYS A 261 12.18 -14.73 -9.25
C LYS A 261 11.74 -13.29 -9.55
N LEU A 262 12.68 -12.37 -9.41
CA LEU A 262 12.49 -10.97 -9.76
C LEU A 262 12.99 -10.78 -11.19
N VAL A 263 12.13 -10.42 -12.12
CA VAL A 263 12.44 -10.50 -13.54
C VAL A 263 12.35 -9.13 -14.21
N ALA A 264 13.44 -8.75 -14.89
CA ALA A 264 13.42 -7.58 -15.74
C ALA A 264 12.70 -7.88 -17.06
N THR A 265 11.83 -6.96 -17.48
CA THR A 265 11.07 -7.01 -18.75
C THR A 265 11.01 -5.63 -19.40
N ASN A 266 10.52 -5.55 -20.63
CA ASN A 266 10.31 -4.28 -21.31
C ASN A 266 8.98 -3.59 -20.92
N HIS A 267 8.52 -3.81 -19.70
CA HIS A 267 7.47 -3.01 -19.08
C HIS A 267 8.05 -1.79 -18.35
N SER A 268 7.24 -0.78 -18.08
CA SER A 268 7.63 0.31 -17.18
C SER A 268 7.95 -0.22 -15.78
N SER A 269 8.66 0.59 -15.01
CA SER A 269 9.03 0.23 -13.63
C SER A 269 7.81 -0.03 -12.76
N GLN A 270 8.01 -0.78 -11.70
CA GLN A 270 7.02 -0.96 -10.64
C GLN A 270 6.92 0.26 -9.74
N ALA A 271 5.71 0.56 -9.28
CA ALA A 271 5.46 1.58 -8.27
C ALA A 271 5.17 0.98 -6.89
N PRO A 272 5.44 1.70 -5.82
CA PRO A 272 4.92 1.38 -4.51
C PRO A 272 3.43 1.73 -4.45
N ILE A 273 2.60 0.95 -5.12
CA ILE A 273 1.15 1.15 -5.15
C ILE A 273 0.52 0.52 -3.90
N ARG A 274 -0.54 1.16 -3.40
CA ARG A 274 -1.35 0.76 -2.23
C ARG A 274 -1.54 -0.75 -2.13
N GLY A 275 -1.18 -1.37 -0.99
CA GLY A 275 -1.09 -2.83 -0.83
C GLY A 275 0.23 -3.41 -1.33
N PHE A 276 1.31 -2.67 -1.24
CA PHE A 276 2.67 -2.90 -1.74
C PHE A 276 3.18 -4.32 -1.45
N GLY A 277 3.29 -5.13 -2.51
CA GLY A 277 3.69 -6.55 -2.43
C GLY A 277 2.60 -7.48 -1.90
N GLY A 278 1.82 -7.02 -0.93
CA GLY A 278 0.76 -7.80 -0.32
C GLY A 278 -0.34 -8.16 -1.29
N GLN A 279 -0.83 -7.21 -2.09
CA GLN A 279 -1.84 -7.49 -3.11
C GLN A 279 -1.32 -8.43 -4.19
N GLU A 280 -0.11 -8.20 -4.69
CA GLU A 280 0.52 -9.03 -5.72
C GLU A 280 0.68 -10.48 -5.24
N CYS A 281 1.16 -10.67 -4.02
CA CYS A 281 1.33 -12.00 -3.43
C CYS A 281 -0.02 -12.69 -3.16
N LYS A 282 -0.96 -12.02 -2.47
CA LYS A 282 -2.25 -12.63 -2.10
C LYS A 282 -3.13 -12.92 -3.30
N SER A 283 -3.07 -12.10 -4.34
CA SER A 283 -3.81 -12.37 -5.58
C SER A 283 -3.43 -13.72 -6.20
N VAL A 284 -2.23 -14.23 -5.98
CA VAL A 284 -1.80 -15.54 -6.50
C VAL A 284 -1.73 -16.63 -5.41
N LEU A 285 -1.31 -16.30 -4.18
CA LEU A 285 -1.16 -17.28 -3.10
C LEU A 285 -2.51 -17.71 -2.51
N VAL A 286 -3.46 -16.80 -2.29
CA VAL A 286 -4.79 -17.16 -1.74
C VAL A 286 -5.54 -18.13 -2.66
N PRO A 287 -5.65 -17.90 -3.99
CA PRO A 287 -6.23 -18.89 -4.89
C PRO A 287 -5.45 -20.21 -4.94
N MET A 288 -4.11 -20.16 -4.86
CA MET A 288 -3.31 -21.39 -4.80
C MET A 288 -3.63 -22.21 -3.54
N VAL A 289 -3.77 -21.58 -2.38
CA VAL A 289 -4.20 -22.24 -1.13
C VAL A 289 -5.61 -22.82 -1.29
N CYS A 290 -6.51 -22.11 -1.97
CA CYS A 290 -7.87 -22.59 -2.23
C CYS A 290 -7.91 -23.91 -3.02
N THR A 291 -6.88 -24.27 -3.79
CA THR A 291 -6.84 -25.58 -4.50
C THR A 291 -6.89 -26.77 -3.52
N ALA A 292 -6.19 -26.68 -2.39
CA ALA A 292 -6.22 -27.71 -1.34
C ALA A 292 -7.56 -27.72 -0.58
N ILE A 293 -8.09 -26.53 -0.27
CA ILE A 293 -9.39 -26.37 0.42
C ILE A 293 -10.53 -26.93 -0.44
N ARG A 294 -10.50 -26.64 -1.75
CA ARG A 294 -11.44 -27.20 -2.73
C ARG A 294 -11.38 -28.71 -2.82
N ALA A 295 -10.18 -29.29 -2.84
CA ALA A 295 -10.00 -30.74 -2.87
C ALA A 295 -10.59 -31.46 -1.65
N ALA A 296 -10.61 -30.78 -0.50
CA ALA A 296 -11.25 -31.25 0.73
C ALA A 296 -12.77 -30.95 0.76
N ASN A 297 -13.30 -30.21 -0.21
CA ASN A 297 -14.66 -29.69 -0.23
C ASN A 297 -15.07 -28.95 1.05
N MET A 298 -14.12 -28.23 1.68
CA MET A 298 -14.34 -27.42 2.87
C MET A 298 -14.78 -25.99 2.52
N ASP A 299 -15.44 -25.33 3.47
CA ASP A 299 -15.76 -23.91 3.38
C ASP A 299 -14.47 -23.07 3.53
N PRO A 300 -14.06 -22.28 2.51
CA PRO A 300 -12.82 -21.52 2.55
C PRO A 300 -12.82 -20.45 3.65
N LEU A 301 -13.96 -19.85 3.98
CA LEU A 301 -14.06 -18.86 5.04
C LEU A 301 -13.70 -19.48 6.41
N GLU A 302 -14.23 -20.67 6.71
CA GLU A 302 -13.92 -21.39 7.95
C GLU A 302 -12.46 -21.84 8.00
N VAL A 303 -11.91 -22.31 6.86
CA VAL A 303 -10.50 -22.70 6.81
C VAL A 303 -9.60 -21.48 7.06
N PHE A 304 -9.82 -20.36 6.41
CA PHE A 304 -9.02 -19.16 6.65
C PHE A 304 -9.14 -18.64 8.09
N LYS A 305 -10.36 -18.62 8.66
CA LYS A 305 -10.58 -18.25 10.07
C LYS A 305 -9.75 -19.11 11.03
N ASN A 306 -9.66 -20.42 10.76
CA ASN A 306 -8.93 -21.36 11.61
C ASN A 306 -7.41 -21.30 11.42
N ASN A 307 -6.93 -20.87 10.26
CA ASN A 307 -5.51 -20.76 9.94
C ASN A 307 -4.91 -19.40 10.27
N PHE A 308 -5.73 -18.36 10.47
CA PHE A 308 -5.24 -17.02 10.79
C PHE A 308 -4.54 -17.01 12.14
N VAL A 309 -3.49 -16.18 12.28
CA VAL A 309 -2.76 -16.03 13.56
C VAL A 309 -3.68 -15.55 14.68
N LYS A 310 -3.40 -16.00 15.90
CA LYS A 310 -4.08 -15.63 17.14
C LYS A 310 -3.04 -15.31 18.21
N ASP A 311 -3.48 -14.73 19.29
CA ASP A 311 -2.64 -14.49 20.47
C ASP A 311 -1.87 -15.74 20.89
N GLY A 312 -0.56 -15.58 21.10
CA GLY A 312 0.35 -16.68 21.40
C GLY A 312 0.86 -17.48 20.20
N ASP A 313 0.40 -17.21 18.99
CA ASP A 313 0.97 -17.79 17.77
C ASP A 313 2.29 -17.08 17.41
N ARG A 314 2.96 -17.63 16.41
CA ARG A 314 4.15 -17.05 15.79
C ARG A 314 3.99 -17.05 14.28
N TYR A 315 4.48 -16.01 13.64
CA TYR A 315 4.58 -15.95 12.18
C TYR A 315 5.99 -15.52 11.75
N ILE A 316 6.34 -15.74 10.49
CA ILE A 316 7.61 -15.32 9.93
C ILE A 316 7.38 -13.96 9.26
N TRP A 317 8.10 -12.96 9.71
CA TRP A 317 8.31 -11.74 8.96
C TRP A 317 9.64 -11.89 8.26
N ARG A 318 9.92 -11.24 7.17
CA ARG A 318 11.13 -11.34 6.37
C ARG A 318 12.39 -11.86 7.13
N ASP A 319 13.43 -12.25 6.46
CA ASP A 319 14.70 -12.78 7.04
C ASP A 319 14.55 -14.13 7.76
N ASN A 320 13.48 -14.88 7.50
CA ASN A 320 13.18 -16.18 8.13
C ASN A 320 13.15 -16.13 9.68
N LEU A 321 12.89 -14.97 10.26
CA LEU A 321 12.79 -14.78 11.71
C LEU A 321 11.35 -14.95 12.18
N TRP A 322 11.19 -15.67 13.29
CA TRP A 322 9.90 -15.85 13.93
C TRP A 322 9.57 -14.70 14.88
N TRP A 323 8.38 -14.13 14.69
CA TRP A 323 7.82 -13.09 15.54
C TRP A 323 6.65 -13.62 16.35
N ASP A 324 6.61 -13.30 17.64
CA ASP A 324 5.52 -13.67 18.53
C ASP A 324 4.32 -12.73 18.29
N VAL A 325 3.11 -13.27 18.29
CA VAL A 325 1.86 -12.52 18.11
C VAL A 325 1.22 -12.29 19.47
N HIS A 326 0.84 -11.04 19.74
CA HIS A 326 0.25 -10.63 21.00
C HIS A 326 -1.06 -9.86 20.81
N SER A 327 -2.03 -10.14 21.69
CA SER A 327 -3.27 -9.38 21.83
C SER A 327 -4.12 -9.28 20.54
N VAL A 328 -4.13 -10.32 19.70
CA VAL A 328 -4.95 -10.37 18.50
C VAL A 328 -5.87 -11.61 18.47
N ASP A 329 -7.15 -11.39 18.15
CA ASP A 329 -8.11 -12.43 17.80
C ASP A 329 -9.13 -11.89 16.79
N TYR A 330 -8.98 -12.32 15.56
CA TYR A 330 -9.83 -11.87 14.44
C TYR A 330 -11.09 -12.73 14.26
N THR A 331 -11.33 -13.72 15.11
CA THR A 331 -12.49 -14.63 15.01
C THR A 331 -13.81 -13.85 14.90
N LYS A 332 -13.99 -12.85 15.77
CA LYS A 332 -15.19 -12.02 15.76
C LYS A 332 -15.33 -11.21 14.45
N ALA A 333 -14.22 -10.71 13.89
CA ALA A 333 -14.23 -9.98 12.62
C ALA A 333 -14.67 -10.88 11.45
N PHE A 334 -14.19 -12.13 11.41
CA PHE A 334 -14.67 -13.14 10.45
C PHE A 334 -16.16 -13.38 10.59
N GLU A 335 -16.66 -13.63 11.81
CA GLU A 335 -18.04 -13.98 12.08
C GLU A 335 -19.03 -12.85 11.80
N GLU A 336 -18.74 -11.63 12.25
CA GLU A 336 -19.63 -10.49 12.00
C GLU A 336 -19.65 -10.09 10.53
N THR A 337 -18.51 -10.16 9.82
CA THR A 337 -18.44 -9.90 8.38
C THR A 337 -19.21 -10.97 7.59
N ALA A 338 -19.01 -12.24 7.90
CA ALA A 338 -19.74 -13.35 7.30
C ALA A 338 -21.25 -13.24 7.50
N LYS A 339 -21.68 -12.88 8.70
CA LYS A 339 -23.08 -12.65 9.06
C LYS A 339 -23.67 -11.46 8.30
N ALA A 340 -22.98 -10.33 8.25
CA ALA A 340 -23.43 -9.13 7.53
C ALA A 340 -23.55 -9.36 6.02
N PHE A 341 -22.66 -10.18 5.45
CA PHE A 341 -22.73 -10.59 4.05
C PHE A 341 -23.84 -11.61 3.76
N GLY A 342 -24.18 -12.45 4.74
CA GLY A 342 -25.05 -13.61 4.56
C GLY A 342 -24.35 -14.81 3.94
N TRP A 343 -23.07 -15.01 4.28
CA TRP A 343 -22.21 -16.06 3.70
C TRP A 343 -22.85 -17.43 3.77
N LYS A 344 -23.36 -17.83 4.92
CA LYS A 344 -23.97 -19.15 5.15
C LYS A 344 -25.12 -19.48 4.19
N ASP A 345 -25.89 -18.46 3.80
CA ASP A 345 -27.04 -18.64 2.89
C ASP A 345 -26.62 -18.58 1.43
N LYS A 346 -25.50 -17.93 1.13
CA LYS A 346 -24.98 -17.70 -0.23
C LYS A 346 -23.99 -18.76 -0.68
N TRP A 347 -23.11 -19.22 0.18
CA TRP A 347 -22.15 -20.27 -0.11
C TRP A 347 -22.82 -21.64 -0.25
N LYS A 348 -22.77 -22.25 -1.44
CA LYS A 348 -23.39 -23.56 -1.75
C LYS A 348 -22.37 -24.66 -1.99
N GLY A 349 -21.08 -24.36 -1.84
CA GLY A 349 -19.96 -25.24 -2.17
C GLY A 349 -19.16 -24.76 -3.37
N TRP A 350 -18.05 -25.43 -3.62
CA TRP A 350 -17.17 -25.15 -4.74
C TRP A 350 -17.90 -25.40 -6.07
N GLU A 351 -17.63 -24.56 -7.09
CA GLU A 351 -18.22 -24.60 -8.42
C GLU A 351 -19.77 -24.67 -8.43
N THR A 352 -20.37 -24.21 -7.36
CA THR A 352 -21.83 -24.20 -7.20
C THR A 352 -22.33 -22.75 -7.05
N PRO A 353 -22.92 -22.17 -8.06
CA PRO A 353 -23.39 -20.80 -7.97
C PRO A 353 -24.49 -20.64 -6.90
N THR A 354 -24.51 -19.47 -6.27
CA THR A 354 -25.56 -19.08 -5.31
C THR A 354 -26.94 -19.06 -5.99
N TRP A 355 -26.97 -18.64 -7.24
CA TRP A 355 -28.18 -18.51 -8.04
C TRP A 355 -27.86 -18.59 -9.55
N VAL A 356 -28.80 -19.13 -10.30
CA VAL A 356 -28.79 -19.13 -11.77
C VAL A 356 -30.16 -18.65 -12.27
N SER A 357 -30.18 -17.79 -13.31
CA SER A 357 -31.41 -17.31 -13.91
C SER A 357 -32.21 -18.45 -14.58
N GLU A 358 -33.53 -18.28 -14.69
CA GLU A 358 -34.42 -19.30 -15.29
C GLU A 358 -34.04 -19.65 -16.73
N ASP A 359 -33.52 -18.67 -17.48
CA ASP A 359 -33.04 -18.84 -18.86
C ASP A 359 -31.58 -19.36 -18.93
N GLY A 360 -30.93 -19.56 -17.81
CA GLY A 360 -29.56 -20.06 -17.72
C GLY A 360 -28.49 -19.09 -18.18
N ARG A 361 -28.83 -17.80 -18.47
CA ARG A 361 -27.86 -16.82 -18.97
C ARG A 361 -27.02 -16.13 -17.92
N TYR A 362 -27.55 -16.02 -16.71
CA TYR A 362 -26.85 -15.33 -15.60
C TYR A 362 -26.64 -16.27 -14.43
N ALA A 363 -25.49 -16.18 -13.81
CA ALA A 363 -25.20 -16.88 -12.58
C ALA A 363 -24.55 -15.93 -11.55
N ILE A 364 -24.87 -16.14 -10.29
CA ILE A 364 -24.28 -15.40 -9.18
C ILE A 364 -23.40 -16.36 -8.36
N GLY A 365 -22.18 -15.94 -8.11
CA GLY A 365 -21.25 -16.65 -7.24
C GLY A 365 -20.70 -15.76 -6.14
N VAL A 366 -20.16 -16.38 -5.10
CA VAL A 366 -19.54 -15.70 -3.97
C VAL A 366 -18.11 -16.16 -3.76
N GLY A 367 -17.28 -15.29 -3.22
CA GLY A 367 -15.88 -15.59 -2.96
C GLY A 367 -15.34 -14.86 -1.74
N VAL A 368 -14.23 -15.37 -1.21
CA VAL A 368 -13.52 -14.87 -0.05
C VAL A 368 -12.08 -14.55 -0.40
N GLY A 369 -11.58 -13.43 0.11
CA GLY A 369 -10.18 -13.07 0.13
C GLY A 369 -9.76 -12.65 1.53
N VAL A 370 -8.53 -12.94 1.88
CA VAL A 370 -7.97 -12.62 3.20
C VAL A 370 -6.62 -11.94 3.07
N HIS A 371 -6.34 -11.07 4.01
CA HIS A 371 -5.07 -10.38 4.12
C HIS A 371 -4.67 -10.22 5.58
N GLY A 372 -3.41 -10.47 5.87
CA GLY A 372 -2.77 -10.06 7.11
C GLY A 372 -1.55 -9.24 6.73
N ASN A 373 -1.35 -8.13 7.39
CA ASN A 373 -0.26 -7.21 7.14
C ASN A 373 0.45 -6.89 8.45
N ALA A 374 1.77 -6.99 8.45
CA ALA A 374 2.58 -6.31 9.43
C ALA A 374 2.92 -4.91 8.88
N ASP A 375 2.43 -3.87 9.53
CA ASP A 375 2.73 -2.50 9.14
C ASP A 375 4.23 -2.25 9.03
N ILE A 376 4.66 -1.63 7.93
CA ILE A 376 6.07 -1.31 7.69
C ILE A 376 6.44 -0.08 8.53
N GLY A 377 7.07 -0.25 9.67
CA GLY A 377 7.36 0.85 10.59
C GLY A 377 8.72 0.79 11.28
N GLU A 378 9.71 0.11 10.66
CA GLU A 378 11.07 0.01 11.25
C GLU A 378 11.79 1.34 11.37
N ASP A 379 11.49 2.30 10.50
CA ASP A 379 12.05 3.64 10.59
C ASP A 379 11.38 4.45 11.70
N PRO A 380 12.15 5.23 12.48
CA PRO A 380 11.57 6.07 13.51
C PRO A 380 10.71 7.19 12.91
N THR A 381 9.73 7.63 13.68
CA THR A 381 9.05 8.93 13.50
C THR A 381 9.46 9.82 14.66
N GLU A 382 9.96 10.99 14.34
CA GLU A 382 10.32 12.01 15.33
C GLU A 382 9.32 13.16 15.26
N GLY A 383 8.93 13.70 16.42
CA GLY A 383 7.96 14.79 16.47
C GLY A 383 8.14 15.71 17.65
N GLU A 384 7.58 16.90 17.51
CA GLU A 384 7.54 17.93 18.54
C GLU A 384 6.13 18.56 18.57
N VAL A 385 5.64 18.82 19.78
CA VAL A 385 4.43 19.60 20.02
C VAL A 385 4.80 20.87 20.78
N LYS A 386 4.39 22.02 20.24
CA LYS A 386 4.64 23.35 20.80
C LYS A 386 3.34 23.99 21.27
N LEU A 387 3.33 24.42 22.53
CA LEU A 387 2.23 25.14 23.16
C LEU A 387 2.58 26.63 23.14
N HIS A 388 1.77 27.41 22.45
CA HIS A 388 2.00 28.85 22.33
C HIS A 388 1.29 29.62 23.45
N PRO A 389 1.89 30.69 23.99
CA PRO A 389 1.37 31.40 25.15
C PRO A 389 -0.07 31.91 25.01
N PHE A 390 -0.49 32.32 23.84
CA PHE A 390 -1.82 32.88 23.58
C PHE A 390 -2.89 31.83 23.23
N GLY A 391 -2.59 30.55 23.38
CA GLY A 391 -3.57 29.49 23.20
C GLY A 391 -3.64 28.97 21.76
N SER A 392 -2.56 28.37 21.28
CA SER A 392 -2.54 27.51 20.09
C SER A 392 -1.50 26.41 20.27
N VAL A 393 -1.66 25.33 19.51
CA VAL A 393 -0.77 24.17 19.52
C VAL A 393 -0.25 23.93 18.13
N THR A 394 1.05 23.78 17.98
CA THR A 394 1.69 23.40 16.72
C THR A 394 2.28 22.00 16.85
N VAL A 395 1.99 21.15 15.87
CA VAL A 395 2.53 19.79 15.75
C VAL A 395 3.54 19.76 14.61
N GLU A 396 4.80 19.50 14.93
CA GLU A 396 5.91 19.39 13.98
C GLU A 396 6.26 17.91 13.77
N ILE A 397 5.56 17.29 12.85
CA ILE A 397 5.83 15.95 12.31
C ILE A 397 5.79 16.06 10.79
N CYS A 398 6.66 15.35 10.10
CA CYS A 398 6.74 15.38 8.64
C CYS A 398 5.62 14.55 7.99
N ILE A 399 4.38 15.06 8.01
CA ILE A 399 3.19 14.37 7.50
C ILE A 399 2.79 14.97 6.15
N GLY A 400 3.06 14.25 5.05
CA GLY A 400 2.52 14.60 3.73
C GLY A 400 1.02 14.33 3.66
N GLU A 401 0.25 15.19 2.99
CA GLU A 401 -1.18 14.97 2.76
C GLU A 401 -1.41 14.41 1.35
N THR A 402 -1.85 13.16 1.29
CA THR A 402 -2.09 12.44 0.03
C THR A 402 -3.52 11.88 -0.08
N GLY A 403 -4.44 12.37 0.76
CA GLY A 403 -5.83 11.92 0.85
C GLY A 403 -6.09 10.87 1.93
N GLY A 404 -5.09 10.56 2.77
CA GLY A 404 -5.22 9.61 3.89
C GLY A 404 -5.80 10.21 5.18
N ALA A 405 -5.93 11.56 5.24
CA ALA A 405 -6.38 12.33 6.40
C ALA A 405 -5.54 12.13 7.68
N GLN A 406 -4.28 11.73 7.56
CA GLN A 406 -3.39 11.55 8.72
C GLN A 406 -3.14 12.85 9.49
N ARG A 407 -3.05 13.97 8.78
CA ARG A 407 -2.89 15.29 9.44
C ARG A 407 -4.08 15.57 10.35
N LEU A 408 -5.31 15.31 9.88
CA LEU A 408 -6.53 15.46 10.67
C LEU A 408 -6.60 14.45 11.83
N ALA A 409 -6.18 13.20 11.62
CA ALA A 409 -6.14 12.20 12.68
C ALA A 409 -5.18 12.61 13.81
N VAL A 410 -3.97 13.03 13.46
CA VAL A 410 -2.97 13.55 14.42
C VAL A 410 -3.48 14.81 15.12
N GLN A 411 -4.11 15.71 14.41
CA GLN A 411 -4.72 16.92 14.97
C GLN A 411 -5.78 16.58 16.04
N LYS A 412 -6.68 15.62 15.75
CA LYS A 412 -7.69 15.13 16.69
C LYS A 412 -7.05 14.51 17.94
N MET A 413 -6.05 13.65 17.76
CA MET A 413 -5.35 13.00 18.85
C MET A 413 -4.67 14.01 19.78
N VAL A 414 -4.00 15.01 19.22
CA VAL A 414 -3.34 16.06 20.01
C VAL A 414 -4.35 16.96 20.71
N ALA A 415 -5.44 17.34 20.03
CA ALA A 415 -6.52 18.12 20.64
C ALA A 415 -7.12 17.41 21.86
N GLU A 416 -7.33 16.09 21.76
CA GLU A 416 -7.83 15.26 22.88
C GLU A 416 -6.84 15.22 24.05
N VAL A 417 -5.54 14.98 23.78
CA VAL A 417 -4.51 14.97 24.84
C VAL A 417 -4.42 16.31 25.56
N MET A 418 -4.49 17.41 24.80
CA MET A 418 -4.37 18.78 25.32
C MET A 418 -5.68 19.32 25.90
N LYS A 419 -6.82 18.68 25.60
CA LYS A 419 -8.17 19.14 25.91
C LYS A 419 -8.45 20.56 25.41
N VAL A 420 -8.13 20.78 24.14
CA VAL A 420 -8.33 22.07 23.44
C VAL A 420 -9.22 21.89 22.22
N PRO A 421 -9.87 22.95 21.73
CA PRO A 421 -10.61 22.90 20.47
C PRO A 421 -9.73 22.42 19.31
N LEU A 422 -10.32 21.68 18.37
CA LEU A 422 -9.62 21.09 17.23
C LEU A 422 -8.95 22.14 16.35
N ASP A 423 -9.61 23.26 16.10
CA ASP A 423 -9.11 24.40 15.32
C ASP A 423 -7.96 25.17 15.99
N GLY A 424 -7.74 24.94 17.28
CA GLY A 424 -6.59 25.44 18.02
C GLY A 424 -5.31 24.63 17.82
N VAL A 425 -5.37 23.48 17.11
CA VAL A 425 -4.21 22.62 16.82
C VAL A 425 -3.88 22.69 15.34
N GLN A 426 -2.62 22.97 15.01
CA GLN A 426 -2.13 23.06 13.63
C GLN A 426 -0.98 22.06 13.41
N VAL A 427 -1.07 21.28 12.33
CA VAL A 427 0.04 20.43 11.86
C VAL A 427 0.80 21.20 10.79
N VAL A 428 2.12 21.33 10.93
CA VAL A 428 2.96 22.08 10.00
C VAL A 428 3.04 21.40 8.65
N ASP A 429 3.34 22.18 7.60
CA ASP A 429 3.60 21.62 6.28
C ASP A 429 4.95 20.89 6.27
N PRO A 430 5.04 19.76 5.57
CA PRO A 430 6.23 18.91 5.58
C PRO A 430 7.36 19.55 4.76
N ASP A 431 8.42 19.96 5.45
CA ASP A 431 9.63 20.59 4.91
C ASP A 431 10.84 19.97 5.60
N THR A 432 11.73 19.36 4.84
CA THR A 432 12.90 18.66 5.39
C THR A 432 13.92 19.54 6.13
N HIS A 433 13.79 20.86 6.04
CA HIS A 433 14.56 21.80 6.86
C HIS A 433 13.85 22.19 8.16
N GLY A 434 12.53 22.11 8.22
CA GLY A 434 11.72 22.57 9.36
C GLY A 434 11.08 21.46 10.16
N THR A 435 10.93 20.27 9.62
CA THR A 435 10.31 19.12 10.30
C THR A 435 11.35 18.06 10.67
N ARG A 436 11.07 17.35 11.78
CA ARG A 436 11.88 16.20 12.20
C ARG A 436 11.69 15.03 11.25
N TYR A 437 12.58 14.02 11.34
CA TYR A 437 12.58 12.88 10.45
C TYR A 437 11.30 12.03 10.55
N ASP A 438 10.79 11.66 9.39
CA ASP A 438 9.82 10.61 9.18
C ASP A 438 10.03 9.99 7.79
N ALA A 439 9.89 8.67 7.66
CA ALA A 439 10.05 7.98 6.39
C ALA A 439 8.92 8.27 5.37
N GLY A 440 7.81 8.87 5.83
CA GLY A 440 6.68 9.26 4.98
C GLY A 440 5.44 8.38 5.16
N MET A 441 4.45 8.69 4.33
CA MET A 441 3.14 8.02 4.31
C MET A 441 3.24 6.69 3.55
N ILE A 442 3.79 5.66 4.19
CA ILE A 442 4.04 4.32 3.64
C ILE A 442 3.55 3.24 4.60
N GLY A 443 3.23 2.03 4.07
CA GLY A 443 3.01 0.81 4.84
C GLY A 443 1.94 0.89 5.93
N SER A 444 0.92 1.72 5.78
CA SER A 444 -0.13 1.97 6.79
C SER A 444 0.37 2.45 8.17
N ARG A 445 1.66 2.80 8.28
CA ARG A 445 2.30 3.18 9.56
C ARG A 445 1.77 4.49 10.17
N GLY A 446 1.16 5.36 9.36
CA GLY A 446 0.85 6.74 9.76
C GLY A 446 0.05 6.85 11.06
N THR A 447 -1.00 6.08 11.23
CA THR A 447 -1.83 6.13 12.45
C THR A 447 -1.04 5.69 13.67
N ILE A 448 -0.31 4.60 13.59
CA ILE A 448 0.47 4.08 14.74
C ILE A 448 1.69 4.96 14.99
N THR A 449 2.58 5.13 14.00
CA THR A 449 3.88 5.78 14.25
C THR A 449 3.76 7.29 14.47
N MET A 450 3.07 7.99 13.55
CA MET A 450 2.88 9.44 13.67
C MET A 450 1.91 9.77 14.80
N GLY A 451 0.84 8.96 14.98
CA GLY A 451 -0.13 9.12 16.08
C GLY A 451 0.52 8.93 17.45
N THR A 452 1.26 7.82 17.66
CA THR A 452 1.98 7.57 18.91
C THR A 452 3.00 8.68 19.20
N THR A 453 3.75 9.11 18.19
CA THR A 453 4.72 10.21 18.32
C THR A 453 4.04 11.50 18.75
N ALA A 454 2.95 11.88 18.07
CA ALA A 454 2.21 13.11 18.37
C ALA A 454 1.58 13.07 19.78
N VAL A 455 0.94 11.97 20.13
CA VAL A 455 0.31 11.76 21.44
C VAL A 455 1.33 11.90 22.56
N ASN A 456 2.48 11.25 22.46
CA ASN A 456 3.49 11.31 23.50
C ASN A 456 4.24 12.65 23.52
N ALA A 457 4.50 13.27 22.39
CA ALA A 457 5.01 14.63 22.33
C ALA A 457 4.03 15.63 22.99
N ALA A 458 2.73 15.48 22.73
CA ALA A 458 1.70 16.30 23.38
C ALA A 458 1.61 16.04 24.89
N LYS A 459 1.65 14.78 25.34
CA LYS A 459 1.72 14.44 26.79
C LYS A 459 2.94 15.07 27.45
N ASN A 460 4.10 15.04 26.80
CA ASN A 460 5.32 15.68 27.31
C ASN A 460 5.19 17.20 27.39
N ALA A 461 4.69 17.84 26.32
CA ALA A 461 4.44 19.29 26.31
C ALA A 461 3.46 19.70 27.41
N ARG A 462 2.37 18.94 27.55
CA ARG A 462 1.34 19.16 28.60
C ARG A 462 1.94 19.02 29.99
N ARG A 463 2.73 17.97 30.24
CA ARG A 463 3.43 17.79 31.52
C ARG A 463 4.34 18.96 31.84
N ASN A 464 5.16 19.41 30.88
CA ASN A 464 6.05 20.56 31.07
C ASN A 464 5.26 21.83 31.42
N LEU A 465 4.11 22.08 30.77
CA LEU A 465 3.23 23.20 31.09
C LEU A 465 2.65 23.10 32.51
N LEU A 466 2.21 21.90 32.94
CA LEU A 466 1.65 21.66 34.26
C LEU A 466 2.71 21.80 35.35
N GLU A 467 3.96 21.38 35.11
CA GLU A 467 5.09 21.58 36.04
C GLU A 467 5.39 23.08 36.23
N MET A 468 5.41 23.86 35.16
CA MET A 468 5.55 25.32 35.23
C MET A 468 4.37 25.96 36.01
N ALA A 469 3.14 25.49 35.75
CA ALA A 469 1.96 25.98 36.45
C ALA A 469 1.98 25.62 37.95
N ALA A 470 2.43 24.43 38.32
CA ALA A 470 2.54 23.95 39.68
C ALA A 470 3.44 24.88 40.54
N LEU A 471 4.58 25.34 39.99
CA LEU A 471 5.45 26.31 40.65
C LEU A 471 4.73 27.64 40.90
N LYS A 472 3.95 28.15 39.93
CA LYS A 472 3.21 29.43 40.04
C LYS A 472 2.00 29.37 40.98
N LEU A 473 1.32 28.23 40.98
CA LEU A 473 0.12 28.02 41.78
C LEU A 473 0.38 27.46 43.17
N HIS A 474 1.66 27.14 43.49
CA HIS A 474 2.02 26.41 44.69
C HIS A 474 1.14 25.17 44.92
N ALA A 475 1.00 24.35 43.87
CA ALA A 475 0.15 23.15 43.82
C ALA A 475 0.98 21.94 43.40
N ASN A 476 0.50 20.72 43.64
CA ASN A 476 1.10 19.54 43.06
C ASN A 476 0.68 19.42 41.58
N VAL A 477 1.56 18.88 40.73
CA VAL A 477 1.29 18.70 39.31
C VAL A 477 0.04 17.82 39.08
N GLU A 478 -0.14 16.80 39.89
CA GLU A 478 -1.24 15.84 39.86
C GLU A 478 -2.61 16.49 40.15
N ASP A 479 -2.62 17.62 40.84
CA ASP A 479 -3.84 18.40 41.12
C ASP A 479 -4.23 19.33 39.97
N LEU A 480 -3.38 19.47 38.95
CA LEU A 480 -3.60 20.35 37.80
C LEU A 480 -4.07 19.60 36.56
N ASP A 481 -4.80 20.30 35.69
CA ASP A 481 -5.23 19.81 34.37
C ASP A 481 -5.32 20.97 33.38
N THR A 482 -5.44 20.66 32.09
CA THR A 482 -5.62 21.63 31.01
C THR A 482 -7.05 21.54 30.43
N GLU A 483 -7.63 22.67 30.04
CA GLU A 483 -8.90 22.77 29.33
C GLU A 483 -8.96 24.13 28.61
N ASP A 484 -9.35 24.17 27.35
CA ASP A 484 -9.57 25.41 26.57
C ASP A 484 -8.43 26.45 26.72
N PHE A 485 -7.16 25.98 26.56
CA PHE A 485 -5.94 26.79 26.70
C PHE A 485 -5.72 27.40 28.09
N LEU A 486 -6.38 26.86 29.10
CA LEU A 486 -6.19 27.20 30.50
C LEU A 486 -5.55 26.04 31.24
N VAL A 487 -4.84 26.33 32.33
CA VAL A 487 -4.51 25.37 33.36
C VAL A 487 -5.38 25.66 34.57
N PHE A 488 -5.96 24.62 35.15
CA PHE A 488 -6.81 24.74 36.33
C PHE A 488 -6.43 23.71 37.40
N ASN A 489 -6.82 24.01 38.65
CA ASN A 489 -6.67 23.07 39.76
C ASN A 489 -7.94 22.21 39.89
N LYS A 490 -7.83 20.88 39.78
CA LYS A 490 -8.94 19.91 39.86
C LYS A 490 -9.71 19.99 41.19
N ASN A 491 -9.01 20.31 42.28
CA ASN A 491 -9.59 20.42 43.60
C ASN A 491 -10.18 21.82 43.88
N ARG A 492 -9.79 22.82 43.09
CA ARG A 492 -10.28 24.22 43.15
C ARG A 492 -10.48 24.77 41.74
N PRO A 493 -11.53 24.37 41.02
CA PRO A 493 -11.74 24.67 39.60
C PRO A 493 -11.89 26.17 39.28
N GLU A 494 -12.13 27.00 40.27
CA GLU A 494 -12.15 28.46 40.14
C GLU A 494 -10.73 29.05 39.91
N ILE A 495 -9.67 28.33 40.27
CA ILE A 495 -8.30 28.74 40.02
C ILE A 495 -7.92 28.28 38.62
N ARG A 496 -8.03 29.20 37.67
CA ARG A 496 -7.69 28.98 36.25
C ARG A 496 -6.72 30.04 35.77
N LEU A 497 -5.69 29.64 35.06
CA LEU A 497 -4.69 30.53 34.47
C LEU A 497 -4.55 30.26 32.98
N PRO A 498 -4.59 31.31 32.13
CA PRO A 498 -4.25 31.14 30.73
C PRO A 498 -2.77 30.83 30.56
N TRP A 499 -2.40 30.15 29.48
CA TRP A 499 -1.02 29.71 29.25
C TRP A 499 -0.02 30.86 29.30
N ILE A 500 -0.38 32.05 28.79
CA ILE A 500 0.48 33.25 28.86
C ILE A 500 0.83 33.64 30.32
N ALA A 501 -0.09 33.45 31.24
CA ALA A 501 0.18 33.71 32.66
C ALA A 501 1.17 32.69 33.26
N ILE A 502 1.30 31.52 32.66
CA ILE A 502 2.23 30.46 33.07
C ILE A 502 3.59 30.68 32.43
N THR A 503 3.66 30.89 31.13
CA THR A 503 4.91 31.09 30.38
C THR A 503 5.58 32.42 30.72
N GLY A 504 4.81 33.44 31.01
CA GLY A 504 5.27 34.77 31.47
C GLY A 504 5.72 35.72 30.36
N THR A 505 5.98 35.23 29.16
CA THR A 505 6.35 36.05 27.99
C THR A 505 5.69 35.52 26.71
N PRO A 506 5.39 36.41 25.74
CA PRO A 506 4.79 36.02 24.45
C PRO A 506 5.70 35.12 23.59
N GLU A 507 7.00 35.15 23.80
CA GLU A 507 7.98 34.42 23.01
C GLU A 507 8.26 33.01 23.56
N CYS A 508 7.83 32.71 24.80
CA CYS A 508 8.11 31.44 25.45
C CYS A 508 7.12 30.36 25.02
N THR A 509 7.52 29.44 24.19
CA THR A 509 6.75 28.20 23.90
C THR A 509 7.13 27.11 24.89
N VAL A 510 6.15 26.24 25.20
CA VAL A 510 6.39 25.03 25.99
C VAL A 510 6.36 23.83 25.05
N ASN A 511 7.46 23.09 25.00
CA ASN A 511 7.63 22.03 24.01
C ASN A 511 7.61 20.64 24.65
N GLY A 512 7.19 19.66 23.89
CA GLY A 512 7.37 18.25 24.16
C GLY A 512 7.81 17.52 22.90
N THR A 513 8.80 16.66 23.03
CA THR A 513 9.35 15.87 21.92
C THR A 513 9.17 14.39 22.19
N TYR A 514 9.07 13.60 21.11
CA TYR A 514 9.06 12.15 21.18
C TYR A 514 9.60 11.54 19.90
N SER A 515 10.16 10.33 20.01
CA SER A 515 10.57 9.49 18.88
C SER A 515 10.03 8.09 19.10
N TYR A 516 9.38 7.56 18.10
CA TYR A 516 8.76 6.23 18.15
C TYR A 516 9.23 5.37 16.99
N LYS A 517 9.50 4.11 17.28
CA LYS A 517 9.77 3.05 16.33
C LYS A 517 8.80 1.90 16.60
N GLN A 518 8.08 1.48 15.55
CA GLN A 518 7.05 0.43 15.68
C GLN A 518 7.66 -0.96 15.91
N ASN A 519 6.95 -1.79 16.66
CA ASN A 519 7.14 -3.23 16.75
C ASN A 519 6.11 -3.97 15.86
N PHE A 520 6.49 -5.12 15.30
CA PHE A 520 5.68 -5.90 14.35
C PHE A 520 4.98 -7.11 14.99
N ASP A 521 4.62 -7.02 16.24
CA ASP A 521 3.99 -8.13 16.99
C ASP A 521 2.47 -8.27 16.76
N LYS A 522 1.87 -7.38 15.95
CA LYS A 522 0.41 -7.30 15.73
C LYS A 522 0.07 -7.13 14.25
N PRO A 523 -0.03 -8.23 13.48
CA PRO A 523 -0.42 -8.12 12.08
C PRO A 523 -1.86 -7.63 11.96
N ASN A 524 -2.08 -6.62 11.11
CA ASN A 524 -3.41 -6.15 10.76
C ASN A 524 -4.17 -7.21 9.98
N PHE A 525 -5.49 -7.06 9.93
CA PHE A 525 -6.41 -8.01 9.32
C PHE A 525 -7.38 -7.34 8.35
N ALA A 526 -7.59 -7.96 7.21
CA ALA A 526 -8.71 -7.67 6.32
C ALA A 526 -9.31 -8.94 5.74
N LEU A 527 -10.64 -9.02 5.79
CA LEU A 527 -11.46 -10.02 5.14
C LEU A 527 -12.31 -9.35 4.07
N TYR A 528 -12.34 -9.91 2.88
CA TYR A 528 -13.16 -9.41 1.79
C TYR A 528 -14.10 -10.51 1.28
N LEU A 529 -15.39 -10.22 1.21
CA LEU A 529 -16.39 -11.12 0.64
C LEU A 529 -17.02 -10.44 -0.57
N ALA A 530 -17.03 -11.14 -1.69
CA ALA A 530 -17.50 -10.65 -2.97
C ALA A 530 -18.69 -11.46 -3.49
N GLU A 531 -19.64 -10.79 -4.14
CA GLU A 531 -20.76 -11.39 -4.88
C GLU A 531 -20.75 -10.88 -6.30
N VAL A 532 -20.54 -11.78 -7.26
CA VAL A 532 -20.38 -11.45 -8.68
C VAL A 532 -21.50 -12.09 -9.50
N CYS A 533 -22.10 -11.32 -10.37
CA CYS A 533 -23.03 -11.81 -11.41
C CYS A 533 -22.28 -11.94 -12.74
N VAL A 534 -22.32 -13.11 -13.35
CA VAL A 534 -21.69 -13.39 -14.64
C VAL A 534 -22.75 -13.68 -15.69
N ASN A 535 -22.65 -13.02 -16.85
CA ASN A 535 -23.38 -13.42 -18.05
C ASN A 535 -22.63 -14.59 -18.69
N LEU A 536 -23.21 -15.77 -18.59
CA LEU A 536 -22.60 -17.02 -19.08
C LEU A 536 -22.45 -17.08 -20.60
N GLU A 537 -23.18 -16.27 -21.36
CA GLU A 537 -23.08 -16.24 -22.82
C GLU A 537 -21.96 -15.32 -23.30
N THR A 538 -21.82 -14.16 -22.67
CA THR A 538 -20.85 -13.12 -23.07
C THR A 538 -19.57 -13.13 -22.27
N GLY A 539 -19.56 -13.75 -21.09
CA GLY A 539 -18.45 -13.69 -20.13
C GLY A 539 -18.38 -12.37 -19.35
N GLU A 540 -19.33 -11.46 -19.53
CA GLU A 540 -19.36 -10.21 -18.78
C GLU A 540 -19.63 -10.50 -17.30
N ALA A 541 -18.75 -10.02 -16.42
CA ALA A 541 -18.84 -10.16 -14.97
C ALA A 541 -19.08 -8.79 -14.32
N LYS A 542 -20.00 -8.74 -13.38
CA LYS A 542 -20.31 -7.55 -12.58
C LYS A 542 -20.25 -7.88 -11.10
N LEU A 543 -19.41 -7.17 -10.37
CA LEU A 543 -19.44 -7.21 -8.91
C LEU A 543 -20.68 -6.46 -8.44
N ILE A 544 -21.60 -7.17 -7.79
CA ILE A 544 -22.88 -6.61 -7.35
C ILE A 544 -22.89 -6.23 -5.88
N ARG A 545 -22.14 -6.95 -5.07
CA ARG A 545 -21.97 -6.64 -3.65
C ARG A 545 -20.56 -7.01 -3.19
N ALA A 546 -20.02 -6.19 -2.30
CA ALA A 546 -18.79 -6.47 -1.58
C ALA A 546 -18.92 -6.02 -0.14
N ILE A 547 -18.24 -6.70 0.76
CA ILE A 547 -18.11 -6.31 2.16
C ILE A 547 -16.67 -6.52 2.61
N GLU A 548 -16.15 -5.54 3.33
CA GLU A 548 -14.85 -5.60 3.97
C GLU A 548 -15.00 -5.67 5.49
N GLY A 549 -14.32 -6.64 6.10
CA GLY A 549 -14.20 -6.79 7.54
C GLY A 549 -12.78 -6.54 8.01
N SER A 550 -12.62 -5.68 9.02
CA SER A 550 -11.34 -5.37 9.64
C SER A 550 -11.48 -5.08 11.12
N ASP A 551 -10.39 -5.22 11.85
CA ASP A 551 -10.25 -4.70 13.20
C ASP A 551 -9.24 -3.55 13.17
N VAL A 552 -9.73 -2.34 13.43
CA VAL A 552 -8.96 -1.10 13.26
C VAL A 552 -8.61 -0.42 14.59
N GLY A 553 -8.94 -1.10 15.71
CA GLY A 553 -8.89 -0.47 17.00
C GLY A 553 -9.83 0.73 17.07
N GLN A 554 -9.52 1.72 17.89
CA GLN A 554 -10.38 2.90 17.99
C GLN A 554 -10.47 3.67 16.67
N ILE A 555 -11.68 3.92 16.22
CA ILE A 555 -11.94 4.73 15.02
C ILE A 555 -11.73 6.22 15.34
N ILE A 556 -10.66 6.80 14.85
CA ILE A 556 -10.33 8.23 15.06
C ILE A 556 -11.23 9.13 14.20
N ASP A 557 -11.54 8.69 12.97
CA ASP A 557 -12.41 9.43 12.05
C ASP A 557 -13.30 8.47 11.24
N PRO A 558 -14.60 8.35 11.58
CA PRO A 558 -15.50 7.39 10.92
C PRO A 558 -15.72 7.66 9.43
N ILE A 559 -15.67 8.94 9.00
CA ILE A 559 -15.87 9.31 7.61
C ILE A 559 -14.65 8.90 6.80
N ASN A 560 -13.47 9.29 7.27
CA ASN A 560 -12.23 9.02 6.53
C ASN A 560 -11.88 7.54 6.47
N ILE A 561 -12.12 6.76 7.53
CA ILE A 561 -11.84 5.33 7.49
C ILE A 561 -12.77 4.60 6.50
N ARG A 562 -14.05 4.98 6.44
CA ARG A 562 -14.98 4.47 5.43
C ARG A 562 -14.55 4.86 4.02
N MET A 563 -14.15 6.11 3.81
CA MET A 563 -13.60 6.57 2.51
C MET A 563 -12.34 5.80 2.11
N GLN A 564 -11.51 5.39 3.07
CA GLN A 564 -10.34 4.55 2.78
C GLN A 564 -10.76 3.15 2.30
N ALA A 565 -11.77 2.52 2.89
CA ALA A 565 -12.31 1.24 2.44
C ALA A 565 -12.92 1.34 1.03
N GLU A 566 -13.86 2.27 0.81
CA GLU A 566 -14.52 2.50 -0.49
C GLU A 566 -13.51 2.90 -1.58
N GLY A 567 -12.58 3.81 -1.25
CA GLY A 567 -11.55 4.28 -2.19
C GLY A 567 -10.52 3.20 -2.54
N SER A 568 -10.21 2.29 -1.62
CA SER A 568 -9.30 1.17 -1.90
C SER A 568 -9.88 0.20 -2.91
N PHE A 569 -11.19 0.04 -2.87
CA PHE A 569 -11.92 -0.78 -3.82
C PHE A 569 -12.02 -0.10 -5.19
N GLY A 570 -12.32 1.20 -5.24
CA GLY A 570 -12.53 1.97 -6.46
C GLY A 570 -11.26 2.43 -7.17
N SER A 571 -10.08 2.26 -6.57
CA SER A 571 -8.81 2.71 -7.17
C SER A 571 -7.63 1.82 -6.80
N ALA A 572 -6.85 1.43 -7.79
CA ALA A 572 -5.58 0.70 -7.65
C ALA A 572 -5.64 -0.61 -6.83
N GLY A 573 -6.82 -1.18 -6.59
CA GLY A 573 -6.96 -2.32 -5.69
C GLY A 573 -8.02 -3.32 -6.11
N GLY A 574 -9.24 -3.12 -5.64
CA GLY A 574 -10.33 -4.08 -5.80
C GLY A 574 -10.71 -4.37 -7.25
N ASP A 575 -10.65 -3.36 -8.10
CA ASP A 575 -11.03 -3.49 -9.51
C ASP A 575 -10.06 -4.32 -10.34
N THR A 576 -8.84 -4.52 -9.87
CA THR A 576 -7.85 -5.35 -10.56
C THR A 576 -8.27 -6.82 -10.69
N GLY A 577 -9.32 -7.24 -9.99
CA GLY A 577 -9.99 -8.53 -10.21
C GLY A 577 -10.78 -8.61 -11.50
N LEU A 578 -11.38 -7.50 -11.97
CA LEU A 578 -12.24 -7.43 -13.15
C LEU A 578 -11.75 -6.46 -14.23
N PHE A 579 -11.12 -5.36 -13.84
CA PHE A 579 -10.72 -4.23 -14.70
C PHE A 579 -9.26 -3.86 -14.47
N GLU A 580 -8.88 -2.65 -14.90
CA GLU A 580 -7.58 -2.02 -14.66
C GLU A 580 -6.39 -2.79 -15.24
N GLU A 581 -6.51 -3.26 -16.45
CA GLU A 581 -5.41 -3.92 -17.17
C GLU A 581 -4.79 -2.97 -18.20
N MET A 582 -3.49 -2.70 -18.06
CA MET A 582 -2.68 -2.08 -19.11
C MET A 582 -2.35 -3.13 -20.15
N VAL A 583 -2.91 -2.99 -21.37
CA VAL A 583 -2.76 -3.97 -22.44
C VAL A 583 -1.59 -3.61 -23.35
N MET A 584 -0.66 -4.54 -23.49
CA MET A 584 0.49 -4.41 -24.40
C MET A 584 0.26 -5.14 -25.73
N ASP A 585 0.58 -4.49 -26.84
CA ASP A 585 0.73 -5.15 -28.13
C ASP A 585 2.00 -6.03 -28.11
N LYS A 586 1.83 -7.34 -28.13
CA LYS A 586 2.94 -8.31 -28.08
C LYS A 586 3.88 -8.27 -29.28
N LYS A 587 3.49 -7.63 -30.40
CA LYS A 587 4.31 -7.50 -31.61
C LYS A 587 5.09 -6.20 -31.65
N LEU A 588 4.53 -5.13 -31.08
CA LEU A 588 5.08 -3.79 -31.15
C LEU A 588 5.66 -3.31 -29.82
N GLY A 589 5.40 -4.02 -28.70
CA GLY A 589 5.87 -3.66 -27.37
C GLY A 589 5.31 -2.34 -26.82
N ARG A 590 4.14 -1.89 -27.31
CA ARG A 590 3.53 -0.62 -26.92
C ARG A 590 2.18 -0.83 -26.23
N PHE A 591 1.80 0.13 -25.36
CA PHE A 591 0.48 0.13 -24.75
C PHE A 591 -0.63 0.39 -25.79
N MET A 592 -1.69 -0.41 -25.69
CA MET A 592 -2.88 -0.28 -26.54
C MET A 592 -3.94 0.63 -25.93
N ASN A 593 -3.91 0.80 -24.61
CA ASN A 593 -4.89 1.56 -23.82
C ASN A 593 -4.22 2.55 -22.87
N GLY A 594 -3.09 3.12 -23.24
CA GLY A 594 -2.37 4.12 -22.45
C GLY A 594 -3.04 5.51 -22.45
N ASN A 595 -4.36 5.56 -22.30
CA ASN A 595 -5.14 6.79 -22.22
C ASN A 595 -6.44 6.55 -21.44
N MET A 596 -7.08 7.64 -20.96
CA MET A 596 -8.29 7.57 -20.13
C MET A 596 -9.56 7.13 -20.87
N ILE A 597 -9.56 7.04 -22.20
CA ILE A 597 -10.70 6.57 -23.00
C ILE A 597 -10.72 5.05 -23.05
N ASP A 598 -9.56 4.45 -23.31
CA ASP A 598 -9.44 3.01 -23.56
C ASP A 598 -9.13 2.22 -22.29
N TYR A 599 -8.44 2.82 -21.30
CA TYR A 599 -8.18 2.21 -20.00
C TYR A 599 -9.49 2.03 -19.23
N LYS A 600 -9.79 0.80 -18.81
CA LYS A 600 -11.05 0.47 -18.14
C LYS A 600 -10.93 0.75 -16.65
N TRP A 601 -11.57 1.81 -16.24
CA TRP A 601 -11.72 2.23 -14.85
C TRP A 601 -13.19 2.16 -14.44
N ARG A 602 -13.43 1.87 -13.18
CA ARG A 602 -14.80 1.83 -12.64
C ARG A 602 -15.46 3.21 -12.65
N THR A 603 -16.70 3.22 -13.11
CA THR A 603 -17.57 4.38 -13.00
C THR A 603 -18.52 4.25 -11.82
N PHE A 604 -19.17 5.32 -11.40
CA PHE A 604 -20.17 5.28 -10.32
C PHE A 604 -21.30 4.27 -10.58
N ASN A 605 -21.71 4.09 -11.86
CA ASN A 605 -22.75 3.13 -12.23
C ASN A 605 -22.32 1.66 -12.05
N ASN A 606 -21.03 1.41 -12.02
CA ASN A 606 -20.45 0.06 -11.88
C ASN A 606 -19.98 -0.20 -10.44
N PHE A 607 -20.12 0.77 -9.53
CA PHE A 607 -19.74 0.59 -8.14
C PHE A 607 -20.74 -0.39 -7.48
N PRO A 608 -20.26 -1.42 -6.75
CA PRO A 608 -21.14 -2.39 -6.11
C PRO A 608 -21.81 -1.78 -4.89
N GLN A 609 -22.81 -2.47 -4.35
CA GLN A 609 -23.16 -2.26 -2.96
C GLN A 609 -21.95 -2.61 -2.11
N PHE A 610 -21.38 -1.62 -1.41
CA PHE A 610 -20.18 -1.79 -0.60
C PHE A 610 -20.50 -1.50 0.87
N ASP A 611 -20.20 -2.45 1.73
CA ASP A 611 -20.38 -2.34 3.17
C ASP A 611 -19.04 -2.57 3.90
N THR A 612 -18.90 -2.06 5.12
CA THR A 612 -17.75 -2.32 5.99
C THR A 612 -18.20 -2.80 7.36
N VAL A 613 -17.48 -3.76 7.90
CA VAL A 613 -17.58 -4.21 9.30
C VAL A 613 -16.25 -3.91 9.98
N LEU A 614 -16.25 -2.84 10.77
CA LEU A 614 -15.07 -2.38 11.49
C LEU A 614 -15.22 -2.71 12.96
N LEU A 615 -14.30 -3.48 13.51
CA LEU A 615 -14.21 -3.76 14.94
C LEU A 615 -13.24 -2.78 15.60
N GLU A 616 -13.55 -2.44 16.84
CA GLU A 616 -12.78 -1.54 17.69
C GLU A 616 -12.27 -2.33 18.91
N SER A 617 -11.26 -3.17 18.69
CA SER A 617 -10.59 -3.86 19.79
C SER A 617 -9.63 -2.92 20.52
N GLU A 618 -9.36 -3.17 21.78
CA GLU A 618 -8.38 -2.43 22.58
C GLU A 618 -6.97 -2.89 22.23
N TRP A 619 -6.45 -2.40 21.10
CA TRP A 619 -5.08 -2.65 20.71
C TRP A 619 -4.11 -1.93 21.66
N ASP A 620 -3.02 -2.59 22.01
CA ASP A 620 -1.97 -1.99 22.82
C ASP A 620 -1.12 -1.01 22.01
N THR A 621 -1.73 0.08 21.56
CA THR A 621 -1.07 1.19 20.87
C THR A 621 -1.31 2.49 21.62
N GLU A 622 -0.28 3.32 21.75
CA GLU A 622 -0.41 4.62 22.42
C GLU A 622 -1.11 5.69 21.54
N ALA A 623 -1.45 5.34 20.30
CA ALA A 623 -2.26 6.14 19.39
C ALA A 623 -3.77 5.92 19.64
N PHE A 624 -4.23 5.95 20.88
CA PHE A 624 -5.62 5.69 21.28
C PHE A 624 -6.12 4.30 20.83
N HIS A 625 -5.30 3.28 20.92
CA HIS A 625 -5.61 1.91 20.47
C HIS A 625 -5.88 1.77 18.96
N ALA A 626 -5.71 2.83 18.18
CA ALA A 626 -5.92 2.81 16.73
C ALA A 626 -4.75 2.14 16.01
N VAL A 627 -5.03 1.53 14.86
CA VAL A 627 -4.05 0.90 13.96
C VAL A 627 -4.19 1.44 12.54
N GLY A 628 -3.20 1.15 11.68
CA GLY A 628 -3.23 1.54 10.28
C GLY A 628 -4.27 0.76 9.48
N PHE A 629 -4.86 1.39 8.46
CA PHE A 629 -5.93 0.80 7.64
C PHE A 629 -5.70 1.00 6.13
N GLY A 630 -4.72 1.83 5.77
CA GLY A 630 -4.60 2.35 4.40
C GLY A 630 -4.34 1.29 3.33
N GLU A 631 -3.53 0.27 3.58
CA GLU A 631 -3.05 -0.67 2.57
C GLU A 631 -3.56 -2.10 2.72
N ILE A 632 -4.17 -2.45 3.85
CA ILE A 632 -4.75 -3.78 4.04
C ILE A 632 -6.01 -3.99 3.20
N THR A 633 -6.74 -2.92 2.93
CA THR A 633 -8.07 -2.92 2.32
C THR A 633 -8.12 -3.41 0.87
N PRO A 634 -7.20 -3.06 -0.06
CA PRO A 634 -7.30 -3.50 -1.44
C PRO A 634 -6.84 -4.94 -1.65
N SER A 635 -5.94 -5.42 -0.80
CA SER A 635 -5.16 -6.64 -1.07
C SER A 635 -5.99 -7.93 -1.16
N PRO A 636 -7.05 -8.16 -0.38
CA PRO A 636 -7.83 -9.39 -0.46
C PRO A 636 -8.89 -9.38 -1.58
N ALA A 637 -9.25 -8.21 -2.11
CA ALA A 637 -10.37 -8.07 -3.03
C ALA A 637 -10.21 -8.84 -4.36
N PRO A 638 -9.05 -8.83 -5.06
CA PRO A 638 -8.90 -9.58 -6.30
C PRO A 638 -9.12 -11.08 -6.12
N ALA A 639 -8.58 -11.67 -5.04
CA ALA A 639 -8.77 -13.10 -4.76
C ALA A 639 -10.24 -13.45 -4.49
N ALA A 640 -10.96 -12.61 -3.74
CA ALA A 640 -12.40 -12.78 -3.51
C ALA A 640 -13.19 -12.73 -4.81
N ILE A 641 -12.86 -11.79 -5.70
CA ILE A 641 -13.51 -11.64 -7.00
C ILE A 641 -13.24 -12.85 -7.90
N LEU A 642 -11.98 -13.29 -8.01
CA LEU A 642 -11.61 -14.48 -8.80
C LEU A 642 -12.39 -15.70 -8.35
N MET A 643 -12.46 -15.91 -7.02
CA MET A 643 -13.21 -17.01 -6.45
C MET A 643 -14.71 -16.88 -6.70
N ALA A 644 -15.29 -15.68 -6.59
CA ALA A 644 -16.71 -15.43 -6.86
C ALA A 644 -17.07 -15.72 -8.33
N VAL A 645 -16.20 -15.30 -9.29
CA VAL A 645 -16.35 -15.61 -10.70
C VAL A 645 -16.27 -17.13 -10.93
N SER A 646 -15.26 -17.79 -10.36
CA SER A 646 -15.10 -19.25 -10.44
C SER A 646 -16.34 -19.99 -9.94
N ASN A 647 -16.88 -19.53 -8.81
CA ASN A 647 -18.10 -20.09 -8.21
C ASN A 647 -19.33 -19.86 -9.11
N ALA A 648 -19.48 -18.68 -9.71
CA ALA A 648 -20.59 -18.36 -10.63
C ALA A 648 -20.57 -19.20 -11.90
N ILE A 649 -19.39 -19.42 -12.49
CA ILE A 649 -19.28 -20.14 -13.77
C ILE A 649 -19.11 -21.66 -13.61
N GLY A 650 -18.95 -22.17 -12.38
CA GLY A 650 -18.78 -23.59 -12.10
C GLY A 650 -17.42 -24.14 -12.55
N VAL A 651 -16.42 -23.30 -12.74
CA VAL A 651 -15.07 -23.68 -13.19
C VAL A 651 -14.02 -22.80 -12.51
N GLU A 652 -12.88 -23.38 -12.12
CA GLU A 652 -11.77 -22.62 -11.55
C GLU A 652 -11.16 -21.62 -12.54
N MET A 653 -11.09 -20.36 -12.12
CA MET A 653 -10.29 -19.32 -12.77
C MET A 653 -8.89 -19.31 -12.14
N THR A 654 -7.87 -19.17 -12.98
CA THR A 654 -6.45 -19.13 -12.55
C THR A 654 -5.70 -17.90 -13.03
N GLU A 655 -6.42 -16.94 -13.62
CA GLU A 655 -5.83 -15.77 -14.28
C GLU A 655 -6.67 -14.52 -14.06
N TYR A 656 -6.01 -13.42 -13.72
CA TYR A 656 -6.57 -12.06 -13.60
C TYR A 656 -6.21 -11.16 -14.79
N PRO A 657 -6.93 -10.03 -14.98
CA PRO A 657 -8.30 -9.79 -14.51
C PRO A 657 -9.28 -10.77 -15.14
N CYS A 658 -10.45 -10.97 -14.53
CA CYS A 658 -11.50 -11.87 -15.02
C CYS A 658 -12.26 -11.21 -16.18
N THR A 659 -11.58 -10.99 -17.31
CA THR A 659 -12.18 -10.40 -18.51
C THR A 659 -13.14 -11.38 -19.18
N PRO A 660 -14.12 -10.88 -20.00
CA PRO A 660 -15.04 -11.75 -20.73
C PRO A 660 -14.35 -12.84 -21.53
N THR A 661 -13.25 -12.52 -22.18
CA THR A 661 -12.46 -13.49 -22.97
C THR A 661 -11.86 -14.59 -22.09
N LYS A 662 -11.27 -14.23 -20.94
CA LYS A 662 -10.70 -15.21 -20.01
C LYS A 662 -11.78 -16.09 -19.37
N ILE A 663 -12.92 -15.51 -19.01
CA ILE A 663 -14.09 -16.25 -18.48
C ILE A 663 -14.61 -17.25 -19.51
N LEU A 664 -14.87 -16.83 -20.77
CA LEU A 664 -15.35 -17.71 -21.81
C LEU A 664 -14.35 -18.82 -22.16
N ARG A 665 -13.04 -18.51 -22.09
CA ARG A 665 -11.98 -19.50 -22.28
C ARG A 665 -11.96 -20.54 -21.14
N ALA A 666 -12.08 -20.11 -19.91
CA ALA A 666 -12.17 -21.01 -18.74
C ALA A 666 -13.40 -21.94 -18.83
N MET A 667 -14.52 -21.42 -19.34
CA MET A 667 -15.73 -22.22 -19.60
C MET A 667 -15.63 -23.13 -20.84
N GLY A 668 -14.51 -23.09 -21.60
CA GLY A 668 -14.34 -23.87 -22.82
C GLY A 668 -15.22 -23.41 -24.02
N LYS A 669 -15.79 -22.21 -23.95
CA LYS A 669 -16.66 -21.65 -25.02
C LYS A 669 -15.88 -21.03 -26.16
N ILE A 670 -14.65 -20.60 -25.91
CA ILE A 670 -13.71 -20.09 -26.91
C ILE A 670 -12.32 -20.71 -26.68
N LYS A 671 -11.48 -20.70 -27.72
CA LYS A 671 -10.08 -21.19 -27.65
C LYS A 671 -9.14 -20.15 -27.06
#